data_66136b693937b2530922bb7a951418d4
#
_entry.id   66136b693937b2530922bb7a951418d4
#
_cell.length_a   1.000
_cell.length_b   1.000
_cell.length_c   1.000
_cell.angle_alpha   90.00
_cell.angle_beta   90.00
_cell.angle_gamma   90.00
#
_symmetry.space_group_name_H-M   'P 1'
#
loop_
_entity.id
_entity.type
_entity.pdbx_description
1 polymer ?
#
loop_
_entity_poly.entity_id
_entity_poly.type
_entity_poly.pdbx_seq_one_letter_code
_entity_poly.pdbx_strand_id
1 'polypeptide(L)'
;VILMSTFLGFWQERRAADALAALLALIRSHATVLRDGQPTEVPVDEVVPGDVVLLQAGDTIPGDGWLLEAKDLFVDESSLTGESFPAEKKMVEATSGTSVDAGWLQRISAVYQGTHVVSGTAKGLMVATGTGTKFGKIAASLRGRSLESEFELGLRRFGEGLVRVTLVLVIAIFALHVFYHRPVLDAFLFAMALAVGITPELLPAIVSITLARGAQRLAAQQVIVRRLAAIENLGSMSVLCSDKTGTLTEGTVKLLAAVDADGQPSELVKLYAVLNATFESGFANPIDKALRSEPPPSMPGIRWEDFTKFDEVPYDFIRKRLSVVVAHGGQQHLMITKGAVSNILAVCTTVAGPDGPVDLASRREAIQAVFEDYSQAGHRVLGLAIRDVTGDPIIDKDDEHDLCFLGFLTFDDPPKAGAAAAVQSLRQLGVELKVITGDNRLVARQIGQQMGIASPMVVTGEELHSMTQAALIQRVRDVQIFAETEPNQKERILLALRQGGEVVGYLGDGINDASALHAADVGISVDDAVDVAKEAADLVLLQHDLAVLAEGVRSGRHIFANTMKYIFITTSANFGNMFSMAGASIFLPFLPLLPKQILLNNLLSDLPAFAIATDRVDRDQLDRPRRWDQRLIRHFMIVFGLVSSVFDLLTFGVLIFWLHAQQPQFQTAWFIESLMTELFIVMVIRTRRPFIHSRPGGILMATTLLVAGLAVVLPYTPLASLFGLVPLPLSYLLILLAITLLYLLASEWAKQLLFARLEPETAPQPAAAESPG
;
A
#
# COMPACT_ATOMS: atom_id res chain seq x y z
N VAL A 1 8.53 -21.73 32.45
CA VAL A 1 8.49 -21.79 30.98
C VAL A 1 7.52 -20.78 30.41
N ILE A 2 6.20 -20.86 30.76
CA ILE A 2 5.16 -19.94 30.22
C ILE A 2 5.52 -18.48 30.46
N LEU A 3 5.91 -18.08 31.67
CA LEU A 3 6.33 -16.70 31.98
C LEU A 3 7.54 -16.26 31.13
N MET A 4 8.48 -17.17 30.85
CA MET A 4 9.67 -16.88 30.09
C MET A 4 9.36 -16.72 28.59
N SER A 5 8.49 -17.58 28.05
CA SER A 5 7.99 -17.48 26.68
C SER A 5 7.21 -16.17 26.46
N THR A 6 6.27 -15.86 27.37
CA THR A 6 5.48 -14.61 27.32
C THR A 6 6.37 -13.37 27.47
N PHE A 7 7.36 -13.40 28.37
CA PHE A 7 8.30 -12.29 28.53
C PHE A 7 9.16 -12.08 27.29
N LEU A 8 9.66 -13.15 26.68
CA LEU A 8 10.46 -13.09 25.45
C LEU A 8 9.64 -12.53 24.29
N GLY A 9 8.39 -12.98 24.13
CA GLY A 9 7.44 -12.47 23.14
C GLY A 9 7.18 -10.97 23.33
N PHE A 10 6.83 -10.55 24.55
CA PHE A 10 6.59 -9.14 24.87
C PHE A 10 7.81 -8.24 24.62
N TRP A 11 9.00 -8.70 25.03
CA TRP A 11 10.22 -7.92 24.82
C TRP A 11 10.58 -7.74 23.34
N GLN A 12 10.35 -8.77 22.53
CA GLN A 12 10.59 -8.69 21.09
C GLN A 12 9.55 -7.83 20.37
N GLU A 13 8.27 -7.93 20.75
CA GLU A 13 7.20 -7.09 20.23
C GLU A 13 7.44 -5.60 20.54
N ARG A 14 7.86 -5.30 21.77
CA ARG A 14 8.22 -3.94 22.18
C ARG A 14 9.39 -3.38 21.37
N ARG A 15 10.44 -4.16 21.13
CA ARG A 15 11.55 -3.74 20.28
C ARG A 15 11.12 -3.47 18.83
N ALA A 16 10.22 -4.27 18.29
CA ALA A 16 9.68 -4.06 16.95
C ALA A 16 8.85 -2.77 16.89
N ALA A 17 8.02 -2.51 17.91
CA ALA A 17 7.23 -1.29 18.02
C ALA A 17 8.11 -0.03 18.18
N ASP A 18 9.16 -0.08 19.00
CA ASP A 18 10.10 1.04 19.21
C ASP A 18 10.86 1.36 17.89
N ALA A 19 11.27 0.34 17.14
CA ALA A 19 11.94 0.52 15.85
C ALA A 19 11.01 1.15 14.80
N LEU A 20 9.72 0.75 14.80
CA LEU A 20 8.72 1.35 13.92
C LEU A 20 8.43 2.80 14.29
N ALA A 21 8.28 3.10 15.60
CA ALA A 21 8.05 4.47 16.08
C ALA A 21 9.20 5.42 15.66
N ALA A 22 10.45 4.94 15.69
CA ALA A 22 11.61 5.70 15.23
C ALA A 22 11.57 5.97 13.72
N LEU A 23 11.06 5.04 12.91
CA LEU A 23 10.90 5.23 11.46
C LEU A 23 9.76 6.21 11.14
N LEU A 24 8.63 6.12 11.83
CA LEU A 24 7.49 7.01 11.65
C LEU A 24 7.80 8.46 12.06
N ALA A 25 8.76 8.66 12.97
CA ALA A 25 9.22 9.99 13.35
C ALA A 25 9.96 10.74 12.21
N LEU A 26 10.38 10.05 11.16
CA LEU A 26 11.02 10.65 9.99
C LEU A 26 10.02 11.32 9.03
N ILE A 27 8.73 10.97 9.10
CA ILE A 27 7.67 11.57 8.28
C ILE A 27 6.65 12.18 9.23
N ARG A 28 6.84 13.41 9.61
CA ARG A 28 5.82 14.18 10.32
C ARG A 28 5.23 15.18 9.33
N SER A 29 3.91 15.22 9.23
CA SER A 29 3.23 16.31 8.54
C SER A 29 3.50 17.60 9.31
N HIS A 30 3.78 18.68 8.59
CA HIS A 30 4.06 19.99 9.16
C HIS A 30 2.92 20.94 8.83
N ALA A 31 2.73 21.94 9.65
CA ALA A 31 1.80 23.05 9.41
C ALA A 31 2.56 24.38 9.57
N THR A 32 2.27 25.33 8.70
CA THR A 32 2.84 26.67 8.82
C THR A 32 1.96 27.49 9.75
N VAL A 33 2.48 27.86 10.91
CA VAL A 33 1.80 28.69 11.91
C VAL A 33 2.45 30.07 12.01
N LEU A 34 1.62 31.06 12.31
CA LEU A 34 2.08 32.43 12.53
C LEU A 34 2.34 32.62 14.04
N ARG A 35 3.59 32.54 14.49
CA ARG A 35 4.00 32.78 15.87
C ARG A 35 4.90 34.01 15.94
N ASP A 36 4.65 34.91 16.88
CA ASP A 36 5.36 36.20 17.02
C ASP A 36 5.41 37.03 15.73
N GLY A 37 4.35 36.93 14.90
CA GLY A 37 4.24 37.64 13.63
C GLY A 37 5.10 37.05 12.49
N GLN A 38 5.76 35.89 12.71
CA GLN A 38 6.58 35.21 11.71
C GLN A 38 5.99 33.84 11.34
N PRO A 39 5.93 33.50 10.04
CA PRO A 39 5.59 32.16 9.62
C PRO A 39 6.64 31.16 10.12
N THR A 40 6.21 30.14 10.83
CA THR A 40 7.07 29.08 11.40
C THR A 40 6.46 27.73 11.05
N GLU A 41 7.25 26.85 10.50
CA GLU A 41 6.86 25.47 10.21
C GLU A 41 6.98 24.62 11.48
N VAL A 42 5.89 24.00 11.91
CA VAL A 42 5.84 23.15 13.10
C VAL A 42 5.21 21.80 12.76
N PRO A 43 5.60 20.69 13.43
CA PRO A 43 4.87 19.44 13.32
C PRO A 43 3.38 19.63 13.67
N VAL A 44 2.48 18.95 12.95
CA VAL A 44 1.03 19.05 13.21
C VAL A 44 0.68 18.69 14.66
N ASP A 45 1.43 17.79 15.28
CA ASP A 45 1.27 17.40 16.69
C ASP A 45 1.57 18.52 17.68
N GLU A 46 2.27 19.57 17.26
CA GLU A 46 2.66 20.74 18.07
C GLU A 46 1.72 21.95 17.86
N VAL A 47 0.73 21.81 16.98
CA VAL A 47 -0.31 22.83 16.79
C VAL A 47 -1.28 22.81 17.95
N VAL A 48 -1.51 24.00 18.56
CA VAL A 48 -2.36 24.16 19.73
C VAL A 48 -3.52 25.11 19.47
N PRO A 49 -4.62 25.02 20.23
CA PRO A 49 -5.67 26.01 20.17
C PRO A 49 -5.12 27.43 20.43
N GLY A 50 -5.45 28.37 19.55
CA GLY A 50 -4.92 29.73 19.56
C GLY A 50 -3.86 30.00 18.50
N ASP A 51 -3.27 28.96 17.87
CA ASP A 51 -2.38 29.15 16.72
C ASP A 51 -3.15 29.67 15.51
N VAL A 52 -2.52 30.58 14.77
CA VAL A 52 -2.99 31.03 13.46
C VAL A 52 -2.23 30.24 12.40
N VAL A 53 -2.93 29.40 11.68
CA VAL A 53 -2.37 28.55 10.61
C VAL A 53 -2.51 29.24 9.27
N LEU A 54 -1.44 29.24 8.48
CA LEU A 54 -1.45 29.63 7.08
C LEU A 54 -1.80 28.42 6.24
N LEU A 55 -2.84 28.53 5.43
CA LEU A 55 -3.36 27.45 4.60
C LEU A 55 -3.20 27.78 3.13
N GLN A 56 -2.72 26.83 2.36
CA GLN A 56 -2.60 26.91 0.91
C GLN A 56 -3.05 25.59 0.25
N ALA A 57 -3.27 25.60 -1.05
CA ALA A 57 -3.68 24.41 -1.77
C ALA A 57 -2.70 23.25 -1.56
N GLY A 58 -3.21 22.08 -1.22
CA GLY A 58 -2.43 20.88 -0.89
C GLY A 58 -2.23 20.64 0.61
N ASP A 59 -2.47 21.65 1.46
CA ASP A 59 -2.30 21.51 2.90
C ASP A 59 -3.45 20.72 3.53
N THR A 60 -3.10 19.91 4.53
CA THR A 60 -4.07 19.31 5.45
C THR A 60 -4.35 20.28 6.60
N ILE A 61 -5.61 20.49 6.93
CA ILE A 61 -6.02 21.35 8.02
C ILE A 61 -5.75 20.65 9.37
N PRO A 62 -4.87 21.21 10.22
CA PRO A 62 -4.35 20.50 11.39
C PRO A 62 -5.29 20.48 12.61
N GLY A 63 -6.36 21.27 12.58
CA GLY A 63 -7.32 21.42 13.69
C GLY A 63 -8.65 21.96 13.24
N ASP A 64 -9.63 22.00 14.14
CA ASP A 64 -10.88 22.73 13.89
C ASP A 64 -10.65 24.22 14.18
N GLY A 65 -11.04 25.08 13.26
CA GLY A 65 -10.76 26.50 13.34
C GLY A 65 -11.76 27.42 12.62
N TRP A 66 -11.54 28.71 12.73
CA TRP A 66 -12.28 29.75 12.04
C TRP A 66 -11.36 30.51 11.10
N LEU A 67 -11.87 30.85 9.92
CA LEU A 67 -11.14 31.65 8.94
C LEU A 67 -11.07 33.11 9.39
N LEU A 68 -9.87 33.66 9.45
CA LEU A 68 -9.57 35.06 9.66
C LEU A 68 -9.46 35.83 8.33
N GLU A 69 -8.89 35.17 7.34
CA GLU A 69 -8.75 35.63 5.96
C GLU A 69 -8.93 34.43 5.02
N ALA A 70 -9.59 34.61 3.89
CA ALA A 70 -9.72 33.60 2.86
C ALA A 70 -9.80 34.26 1.49
N LYS A 71 -9.06 33.71 0.54
CA LYS A 71 -9.09 34.10 -0.87
C LYS A 71 -9.26 32.86 -1.73
N ASP A 72 -10.40 32.78 -2.42
CA ASP A 72 -10.77 31.68 -3.33
C ASP A 72 -10.56 30.29 -2.73
N LEU A 73 -10.89 30.16 -1.43
CA LEU A 73 -10.64 28.95 -0.65
C LEU A 73 -11.70 27.90 -0.92
N PHE A 74 -11.28 26.75 -1.47
CA PHE A 74 -12.09 25.56 -1.60
C PHE A 74 -11.46 24.43 -0.76
N VAL A 75 -12.27 23.79 0.06
CA VAL A 75 -11.86 22.73 0.98
C VAL A 75 -12.61 21.44 0.67
N ASP A 76 -11.89 20.35 0.52
CA ASP A 76 -12.49 19.01 0.44
C ASP A 76 -12.84 18.54 1.86
N GLU A 77 -14.13 18.46 2.12
CA GLU A 77 -14.71 17.99 3.38
C GLU A 77 -15.31 16.58 3.27
N SER A 78 -15.02 15.84 2.19
CA SER A 78 -15.58 14.52 1.92
C SER A 78 -15.36 13.52 3.06
N SER A 79 -14.24 13.61 3.76
CA SER A 79 -13.90 12.80 4.94
C SER A 79 -14.86 13.02 6.13
N LEU A 80 -15.53 14.16 6.21
CA LEU A 80 -16.47 14.52 7.28
C LEU A 80 -17.93 14.49 6.84
N THR A 81 -18.21 14.95 5.62
CA THR A 81 -19.56 15.16 5.10
C THR A 81 -20.02 14.05 4.17
N GLY A 82 -19.09 13.32 3.54
CA GLY A 82 -19.36 12.38 2.45
C GLY A 82 -19.65 13.06 1.10
N GLU A 83 -19.62 14.40 1.04
CA GLU A 83 -19.86 15.17 -0.19
C GLU A 83 -18.56 15.20 -1.02
N SER A 84 -18.63 14.78 -2.27
CA SER A 84 -17.46 14.69 -3.17
C SER A 84 -17.02 16.02 -3.79
N PHE A 85 -17.83 17.08 -3.65
CA PHE A 85 -17.49 18.40 -4.18
C PHE A 85 -16.84 19.28 -3.12
N PRO A 86 -15.71 19.96 -3.44
CA PRO A 86 -15.09 20.90 -2.52
C PRO A 86 -16.05 22.03 -2.12
N ALA A 87 -16.08 22.33 -0.82
CA ALA A 87 -16.89 23.39 -0.27
C ALA A 87 -16.17 24.73 -0.37
N GLU A 88 -16.80 25.74 -0.93
CA GLU A 88 -16.29 27.12 -0.90
C GLU A 88 -16.34 27.66 0.52
N LYS A 89 -15.23 28.22 1.00
CA LYS A 89 -15.06 28.79 2.32
C LYS A 89 -14.72 30.28 2.24
N LYS A 90 -15.40 31.09 3.03
CA LYS A 90 -15.22 32.55 3.06
C LYS A 90 -15.19 33.06 4.50
N MET A 91 -14.43 34.13 4.72
CA MET A 91 -14.57 34.89 5.93
C MET A 91 -15.91 35.65 5.89
N VAL A 92 -16.69 35.53 6.93
CA VAL A 92 -17.93 36.30 7.08
C VAL A 92 -17.71 37.36 8.17
N GLU A 93 -17.67 38.62 7.79
CA GLU A 93 -17.71 39.73 8.76
C GLU A 93 -19.06 39.73 9.48
N ALA A 94 -19.02 39.67 10.79
CA ALA A 94 -20.21 39.82 11.63
C ALA A 94 -20.73 41.28 11.54
N THR A 95 -21.45 41.59 10.46
CA THR A 95 -22.18 42.85 10.38
C THR A 95 -23.32 42.84 11.38
N SER A 96 -23.24 43.72 12.37
CA SER A 96 -24.24 43.92 13.39
C SER A 96 -25.58 44.31 12.73
N GLY A 97 -26.54 43.36 12.69
CA GLY A 97 -27.90 43.67 12.29
C GLY A 97 -28.68 42.64 11.48
N THR A 98 -28.07 41.63 10.90
CA THR A 98 -28.78 40.54 10.21
C THR A 98 -28.74 39.28 11.05
N SER A 99 -29.90 38.69 11.34
CA SER A 99 -30.00 37.36 11.94
C SER A 99 -29.56 36.29 10.92
N VAL A 100 -28.25 36.15 10.73
CA VAL A 100 -27.69 35.10 9.89
C VAL A 100 -27.79 33.79 10.71
N ASP A 101 -28.32 32.75 10.09
CA ASP A 101 -28.42 31.43 10.70
C ASP A 101 -27.00 30.97 11.16
N ALA A 102 -26.86 30.75 12.47
CA ALA A 102 -25.57 30.31 13.06
C ALA A 102 -25.03 29.04 12.41
N GLY A 103 -25.88 28.17 11.89
CA GLY A 103 -25.52 26.99 11.16
C GLY A 103 -24.92 27.25 9.77
N TRP A 104 -25.39 28.32 9.08
CA TRP A 104 -24.86 28.76 7.79
C TRP A 104 -23.48 29.40 7.93
N LEU A 105 -23.31 30.29 8.91
CA LEU A 105 -22.02 30.90 9.26
C LEU A 105 -20.96 29.83 9.56
N GLN A 106 -21.35 28.83 10.34
CA GLN A 106 -20.47 27.72 10.67
C GLN A 106 -20.06 26.87 9.45
N ARG A 107 -20.92 26.73 8.43
CA ARG A 107 -20.59 25.97 7.22
C ARG A 107 -19.59 26.70 6.32
N ILE A 108 -19.65 28.03 6.25
CA ILE A 108 -18.85 28.82 5.30
C ILE A 108 -17.51 29.25 5.90
N SER A 109 -17.44 29.58 7.19
CA SER A 109 -16.23 30.15 7.81
C SER A 109 -15.47 29.21 8.71
N ALA A 110 -15.98 27.99 8.99
CA ALA A 110 -15.28 26.99 9.76
C ALA A 110 -14.48 26.05 8.87
N VAL A 111 -13.30 25.67 9.35
CA VAL A 111 -12.44 24.62 8.80
C VAL A 111 -12.25 23.51 9.82
N TYR A 112 -12.03 22.30 9.36
CA TYR A 112 -12.05 21.11 10.22
C TYR A 112 -10.79 20.26 10.04
N GLN A 113 -10.31 19.66 11.12
CA GLN A 113 -9.18 18.74 11.10
C GLN A 113 -9.42 17.60 10.10
N GLY A 114 -8.36 17.24 9.34
CA GLY A 114 -8.38 16.13 8.39
C GLY A 114 -9.13 16.42 7.09
N THR A 115 -9.55 17.66 6.87
CA THR A 115 -10.01 18.17 5.56
C THR A 115 -8.83 18.83 4.83
N HIS A 116 -8.95 19.01 3.51
CA HIS A 116 -7.82 19.42 2.67
C HIS A 116 -8.15 20.65 1.85
N VAL A 117 -7.20 21.55 1.75
CA VAL A 117 -7.32 22.73 0.88
C VAL A 117 -7.12 22.30 -0.56
N VAL A 118 -8.15 22.44 -1.39
CA VAL A 118 -8.12 22.12 -2.83
C VAL A 118 -7.57 23.28 -3.64
N SER A 119 -7.99 24.51 -3.31
CA SER A 119 -7.52 25.73 -3.97
C SER A 119 -7.62 26.93 -3.05
N GLY A 120 -6.95 28.04 -3.43
CA GLY A 120 -6.93 29.29 -2.69
C GLY A 120 -5.96 29.31 -1.51
N THR A 121 -6.05 30.40 -0.73
CA THR A 121 -5.21 30.61 0.47
C THR A 121 -6.06 31.16 1.61
N ALA A 122 -5.65 30.85 2.86
CA ALA A 122 -6.36 31.35 4.04
C ALA A 122 -5.45 31.50 5.26
N LYS A 123 -5.94 32.26 6.24
CA LYS A 123 -5.45 32.25 7.63
C LYS A 123 -6.57 31.71 8.51
N GLY A 124 -6.31 30.66 9.24
CA GLY A 124 -7.25 30.01 10.14
C GLY A 124 -6.79 30.06 11.60
N LEU A 125 -7.66 30.54 12.51
CA LEU A 125 -7.43 30.44 13.94
C LEU A 125 -7.89 29.09 14.44
N MET A 126 -6.98 28.26 14.94
CA MET A 126 -7.30 26.95 15.50
C MET A 126 -7.96 27.08 16.88
N VAL A 127 -9.12 26.44 17.06
CA VAL A 127 -9.88 26.46 18.31
C VAL A 127 -9.94 25.12 19.00
N ALA A 128 -9.76 24.03 18.27
CA ALA A 128 -9.65 22.67 18.81
C ALA A 128 -8.66 21.84 18.01
N THR A 129 -7.90 20.98 18.70
CA THR A 129 -6.91 20.08 18.09
C THR A 129 -7.08 18.65 18.63
N GLY A 130 -6.55 17.67 17.92
CA GLY A 130 -6.54 16.26 18.32
C GLY A 130 -7.92 15.69 18.63
N THR A 131 -8.09 15.04 19.78
CA THR A 131 -9.36 14.41 20.19
C THR A 131 -10.49 15.40 20.47
N GLY A 132 -10.20 16.69 20.61
CA GLY A 132 -11.19 17.76 20.79
C GLY A 132 -11.94 18.15 19.53
N THR A 133 -11.40 17.83 18.35
CA THR A 133 -11.96 18.18 17.04
C THR A 133 -13.17 17.31 16.68
N LYS A 134 -13.93 17.71 15.66
CA LYS A 134 -15.03 16.89 15.12
C LYS A 134 -14.51 15.54 14.63
N PHE A 135 -13.42 15.55 13.86
CA PHE A 135 -12.79 14.35 13.36
C PHE A 135 -12.27 13.47 14.51
N GLY A 136 -11.61 14.05 15.49
CA GLY A 136 -11.12 13.35 16.67
C GLY A 136 -12.22 12.63 17.47
N LYS A 137 -13.40 13.24 17.57
CA LYS A 137 -14.58 12.63 18.23
C LYS A 137 -15.13 11.45 17.41
N ILE A 138 -15.20 11.60 16.08
CA ILE A 138 -15.61 10.52 15.16
C ILE A 138 -14.58 9.37 15.22
N ALA A 139 -13.29 9.67 15.11
CA ALA A 139 -12.22 8.71 15.18
C ALA A 139 -12.19 7.96 16.51
N ALA A 140 -12.48 8.64 17.64
CA ALA A 140 -12.60 7.99 18.94
C ALA A 140 -13.77 7.00 19.00
N SER A 141 -14.88 7.27 18.32
CA SER A 141 -16.03 6.36 18.22
C SER A 141 -15.79 5.18 17.26
N LEU A 142 -14.87 5.36 16.30
CA LEU A 142 -14.49 4.35 15.30
C LEU A 142 -13.23 3.56 15.68
N ARG A 143 -12.59 3.85 16.82
CA ARG A 143 -11.45 3.11 17.34
C ARG A 143 -11.82 1.63 17.52
N GLY A 144 -11.60 0.83 16.50
CA GLY A 144 -11.88 -0.60 16.48
C GLY A 144 -12.13 -1.20 15.10
N ARG A 145 -12.21 -0.40 14.04
CA ARG A 145 -12.41 -0.91 12.67
C ARG A 145 -11.35 -0.38 11.71
N SER A 146 -10.10 -0.76 11.92
CA SER A 146 -9.16 -0.77 10.80
C SER A 146 -9.61 -1.88 9.83
N LEU A 147 -9.65 -1.60 8.54
CA LEU A 147 -9.89 -2.62 7.51
C LEU A 147 -8.72 -3.62 7.60
N GLU A 148 -9.01 -4.81 8.14
CA GLU A 148 -8.02 -5.88 8.23
C GLU A 148 -7.63 -6.34 6.82
N SER A 149 -6.35 -6.61 6.60
CA SER A 149 -5.84 -7.18 5.35
C SER A 149 -6.37 -8.63 5.16
N GLU A 150 -6.34 -9.15 3.92
CA GLU A 150 -6.70 -10.55 3.66
C GLU A 150 -5.88 -11.53 4.50
N PHE A 151 -4.64 -11.20 4.77
CA PHE A 151 -3.76 -12.01 5.61
C PHE A 151 -4.17 -11.94 7.09
N GLU A 152 -4.39 -10.76 7.63
CA GLU A 152 -4.86 -10.61 9.01
C GLU A 152 -6.17 -11.36 9.25
N LEU A 153 -7.11 -11.25 8.30
CA LEU A 153 -8.36 -12.03 8.30
C LEU A 153 -8.09 -13.54 8.21
N GLY A 154 -7.17 -13.95 7.34
CA GLY A 154 -6.76 -15.34 7.17
C GLY A 154 -6.14 -15.89 8.45
N LEU A 155 -5.22 -15.15 9.04
CA LEU A 155 -4.52 -15.48 10.27
C LEU A 155 -5.48 -15.60 11.45
N ARG A 156 -6.40 -14.65 11.60
CA ARG A 156 -7.43 -14.69 12.64
C ARG A 156 -8.35 -15.90 12.50
N ARG A 157 -8.88 -16.16 11.30
CA ARG A 157 -9.74 -17.33 11.03
C ARG A 157 -9.02 -18.64 11.28
N PHE A 158 -7.74 -18.69 10.92
CA PHE A 158 -6.88 -19.85 11.18
C PHE A 158 -6.70 -20.04 12.68
N GLY A 159 -6.36 -19.00 13.45
CA GLY A 159 -6.22 -19.03 14.91
C GLY A 159 -7.52 -19.46 15.59
N GLU A 160 -8.67 -18.90 15.22
CA GLU A 160 -9.98 -19.30 15.75
C GLU A 160 -10.28 -20.78 15.46
N GLY A 161 -9.97 -21.26 14.27
CA GLY A 161 -10.11 -22.66 13.91
C GLY A 161 -9.27 -23.59 14.79
N LEU A 162 -8.02 -23.19 15.02
CA LEU A 162 -7.08 -23.94 15.84
C LEU A 162 -7.54 -24.01 17.32
N VAL A 163 -7.97 -22.87 17.87
CA VAL A 163 -8.52 -22.80 19.24
C VAL A 163 -9.73 -23.74 19.41
N ARG A 164 -10.63 -23.79 18.44
CA ARG A 164 -11.81 -24.71 18.49
C ARG A 164 -11.35 -26.18 18.51
N VAL A 165 -10.42 -26.56 17.63
CA VAL A 165 -9.89 -27.93 17.56
C VAL A 165 -9.19 -28.28 18.88
N THR A 166 -8.34 -27.39 19.39
CA THR A 166 -7.62 -27.56 20.67
C THR A 166 -8.59 -27.75 21.85
N LEU A 167 -9.62 -26.92 21.93
CA LEU A 167 -10.61 -27.00 23.02
C LEU A 167 -11.34 -28.35 23.02
N VAL A 168 -11.79 -28.80 21.84
CA VAL A 168 -12.46 -30.10 21.71
C VAL A 168 -11.53 -31.24 22.11
N LEU A 169 -10.27 -31.21 21.63
CA LEU A 169 -9.29 -32.23 21.95
C LEU A 169 -8.95 -32.29 23.43
N VAL A 170 -8.72 -31.16 24.06
CA VAL A 170 -8.40 -31.03 25.48
C VAL A 170 -9.52 -31.56 26.37
N ILE A 171 -10.78 -31.16 26.07
CA ILE A 171 -11.96 -31.68 26.81
C ILE A 171 -12.09 -33.21 26.64
N ALA A 172 -11.93 -33.69 25.41
CA ALA A 172 -12.04 -35.13 25.11
C ALA A 172 -10.97 -35.93 25.86
N ILE A 173 -9.71 -35.48 25.86
CA ILE A 173 -8.59 -36.16 26.54
C ILE A 173 -8.77 -36.10 28.06
N PHE A 174 -9.12 -34.95 28.60
CA PHE A 174 -9.40 -34.81 30.01
C PHE A 174 -10.51 -35.76 30.48
N ALA A 175 -11.65 -35.77 29.78
CA ALA A 175 -12.78 -36.66 30.10
C ALA A 175 -12.38 -38.13 29.99
N LEU A 176 -11.58 -38.50 28.98
CA LEU A 176 -11.11 -39.86 28.78
C LEU A 176 -10.15 -40.31 29.88
N HIS A 177 -9.21 -39.47 30.31
CA HIS A 177 -8.29 -39.76 31.40
C HIS A 177 -9.07 -39.92 32.75
N VAL A 178 -10.08 -39.10 33.02
CA VAL A 178 -10.94 -39.23 34.17
C VAL A 178 -11.73 -40.54 34.11
N PHE A 179 -12.24 -40.91 32.92
CA PHE A 179 -12.96 -42.16 32.71
C PHE A 179 -12.06 -43.38 32.99
N TYR A 180 -10.76 -43.34 32.63
CA TYR A 180 -9.77 -44.39 32.92
C TYR A 180 -9.20 -44.28 34.35
N HIS A 181 -9.88 -43.57 35.26
CA HIS A 181 -9.51 -43.41 36.69
C HIS A 181 -8.09 -42.87 36.91
N ARG A 182 -7.58 -42.05 36.01
CA ARG A 182 -6.32 -41.33 36.26
C ARG A 182 -6.53 -40.23 37.30
N PRO A 183 -5.51 -39.86 38.11
CA PRO A 183 -5.63 -38.75 39.03
C PRO A 183 -6.10 -37.47 38.32
N VAL A 184 -7.16 -36.86 38.80
CA VAL A 184 -7.81 -35.70 38.15
C VAL A 184 -6.84 -34.55 37.92
N LEU A 185 -5.96 -34.28 38.89
CA LEU A 185 -4.96 -33.23 38.78
C LEU A 185 -3.94 -33.52 37.65
N ASP A 186 -3.45 -34.75 37.55
CA ASP A 186 -2.51 -35.15 36.48
C ASP A 186 -3.17 -35.11 35.12
N ALA A 187 -4.40 -35.55 35.01
CA ALA A 187 -5.22 -35.46 33.81
C ALA A 187 -5.45 -34.00 33.38
N PHE A 188 -5.71 -33.12 34.29
CA PHE A 188 -5.90 -31.71 34.06
C PHE A 188 -4.59 -31.04 33.59
N LEU A 189 -3.48 -31.26 34.34
CA LEU A 189 -2.17 -30.69 33.99
C LEU A 189 -1.68 -31.19 32.63
N PHE A 190 -1.92 -32.46 32.29
CA PHE A 190 -1.58 -33.03 31.01
C PHE A 190 -2.42 -32.40 29.90
N ALA A 191 -3.74 -32.29 30.05
CA ALA A 191 -4.62 -31.66 29.06
C ALA A 191 -4.28 -30.17 28.87
N MET A 192 -3.92 -29.45 29.93
CA MET A 192 -3.47 -28.07 29.86
C MET A 192 -2.11 -27.95 29.11
N ALA A 193 -1.16 -28.82 29.41
CA ALA A 193 0.13 -28.81 28.70
C ALA A 193 -0.04 -29.11 27.20
N LEU A 194 -0.97 -30.00 26.85
CA LEU A 194 -1.34 -30.30 25.48
C LEU A 194 -1.96 -29.07 24.78
N ALA A 195 -2.85 -28.34 25.47
CA ALA A 195 -3.43 -27.11 24.93
C ALA A 195 -2.38 -26.06 24.57
N VAL A 196 -1.40 -25.86 25.46
CA VAL A 196 -0.28 -24.93 25.23
C VAL A 196 0.55 -25.40 24.02
N GLY A 197 0.84 -26.71 23.92
CA GLY A 197 1.63 -27.24 22.81
C GLY A 197 1.00 -27.14 21.43
N ILE A 198 -0.33 -27.18 21.32
CA ILE A 198 -1.02 -27.03 20.03
C ILE A 198 -1.10 -25.55 19.62
N THR A 199 -1.10 -24.62 20.56
CA THR A 199 -1.31 -23.20 20.28
C THR A 199 0.00 -22.56 19.81
N PRO A 200 0.04 -21.91 18.62
CA PRO A 200 1.22 -21.24 18.12
C PRO A 200 1.43 -19.88 18.83
N GLU A 201 1.92 -19.92 20.07
CA GLU A 201 2.04 -18.74 20.94
C GLU A 201 2.92 -17.63 20.35
N LEU A 202 3.92 -18.01 19.56
CA LEU A 202 4.88 -17.07 18.98
C LEU A 202 4.41 -16.46 17.63
N LEU A 203 3.27 -16.88 17.10
CA LEU A 203 2.84 -16.41 15.77
C LEU A 203 2.70 -14.89 15.67
N PRO A 204 2.04 -14.19 16.61
CA PRO A 204 1.98 -12.73 16.59
C PRO A 204 3.36 -12.08 16.69
N ALA A 205 4.24 -12.60 17.55
CA ALA A 205 5.60 -12.09 17.73
C ALA A 205 6.45 -12.26 16.47
N ILE A 206 6.39 -13.43 15.81
CA ILE A 206 7.14 -13.69 14.59
C ILE A 206 6.64 -12.83 13.42
N VAL A 207 5.33 -12.67 13.27
CA VAL A 207 4.75 -11.76 12.27
C VAL A 207 5.26 -10.33 12.52
N SER A 208 5.16 -9.82 13.74
CA SER A 208 5.62 -8.47 14.10
C SER A 208 7.12 -8.27 13.85
N ILE A 209 7.95 -9.26 14.23
CA ILE A 209 9.40 -9.20 13.99
C ILE A 209 9.72 -9.21 12.50
N THR A 210 9.04 -10.05 11.74
CA THR A 210 9.27 -10.19 10.31
C THR A 210 8.87 -8.90 9.56
N LEU A 211 7.72 -8.31 9.92
CA LEU A 211 7.26 -7.03 9.37
C LEU A 211 8.19 -5.87 9.79
N ALA A 212 8.60 -5.78 11.06
CA ALA A 212 9.51 -4.74 11.52
C ALA A 212 10.88 -4.81 10.80
N ARG A 213 11.43 -6.01 10.60
CA ARG A 213 12.65 -6.20 9.80
C ARG A 213 12.45 -5.83 8.34
N GLY A 214 11.27 -6.12 7.79
CA GLY A 214 10.89 -5.70 6.45
C GLY A 214 10.86 -4.18 6.33
N ALA A 215 10.22 -3.50 7.28
CA ALA A 215 10.18 -2.04 7.32
C ALA A 215 11.59 -1.42 7.43
N GLN A 216 12.46 -1.99 8.28
CA GLN A 216 13.86 -1.54 8.38
C GLN A 216 14.63 -1.74 7.06
N ARG A 217 14.40 -2.86 6.35
CA ARG A 217 15.03 -3.12 5.04
C ARG A 217 14.54 -2.12 3.99
N LEU A 218 13.23 -1.85 3.96
CA LEU A 218 12.63 -0.86 3.07
C LEU A 218 13.13 0.55 3.40
N ALA A 219 13.24 0.91 4.67
CA ALA A 219 13.80 2.20 5.09
C ALA A 219 15.27 2.38 4.66
N ALA A 220 16.08 1.31 4.70
CA ALA A 220 17.44 1.33 4.15
C ALA A 220 17.48 1.55 2.62
N GLN A 221 16.36 1.29 1.93
CA GLN A 221 16.14 1.55 0.51
C GLN A 221 15.36 2.84 0.26
N GLN A 222 15.30 3.73 1.25
CA GLN A 222 14.61 5.01 1.17
C GLN A 222 13.09 4.86 0.94
N VAL A 223 12.46 3.81 1.50
CA VAL A 223 11.00 3.63 1.55
C VAL A 223 10.54 3.65 2.99
N ILE A 224 9.71 4.59 3.35
CA ILE A 224 9.13 4.66 4.69
C ILE A 224 7.78 3.97 4.70
N VAL A 225 7.62 3.06 5.67
CA VAL A 225 6.40 2.28 5.87
C VAL A 225 5.59 2.93 6.97
N ARG A 226 4.42 3.44 6.66
CA ARG A 226 3.47 4.03 7.63
C ARG A 226 2.57 2.96 8.24
N ARG A 227 2.16 1.96 7.46
CA ARG A 227 1.34 0.84 7.92
C ARG A 227 2.04 -0.49 7.62
N LEU A 228 2.41 -1.25 8.65
CA LEU A 228 3.19 -2.49 8.49
C LEU A 228 2.48 -3.54 7.63
N ALA A 229 1.15 -3.65 7.73
CA ALA A 229 0.37 -4.59 6.92
C ALA A 229 0.51 -4.35 5.42
N ALA A 230 0.81 -3.12 5.00
CA ALA A 230 1.04 -2.78 3.59
C ALA A 230 2.25 -3.50 2.98
N ILE A 231 3.26 -3.86 3.78
CA ILE A 231 4.44 -4.61 3.29
C ILE A 231 4.02 -5.96 2.73
N GLU A 232 3.05 -6.57 3.35
CA GLU A 232 2.56 -7.87 2.97
C GLU A 232 1.69 -7.81 1.72
N ASN A 233 0.77 -6.83 1.68
CA ASN A 233 -0.02 -6.53 0.49
C ASN A 233 0.88 -6.19 -0.70
N LEU A 234 1.99 -5.45 -0.47
CA LEU A 234 3.00 -5.17 -1.49
C LEU A 234 3.60 -6.45 -2.07
N GLY A 235 3.86 -7.46 -1.22
CA GLY A 235 4.36 -8.78 -1.65
C GLY A 235 3.33 -9.59 -2.47
N SER A 236 2.05 -9.44 -2.18
CA SER A 236 0.95 -10.13 -2.88
C SER A 236 0.37 -9.33 -4.05
N MET A 237 0.84 -8.10 -4.26
CA MET A 237 0.37 -7.19 -5.31
C MET A 237 0.46 -7.82 -6.70
N SER A 238 -0.66 -7.77 -7.44
CA SER A 238 -0.80 -8.25 -8.81
C SER A 238 -0.96 -7.12 -9.83
N VAL A 239 -1.48 -5.96 -9.40
CA VAL A 239 -1.69 -4.78 -10.23
C VAL A 239 -1.16 -3.56 -9.51
N LEU A 240 -0.36 -2.75 -10.21
CA LEU A 240 0.03 -1.41 -9.80
C LEU A 240 -0.70 -0.40 -10.68
N CYS A 241 -1.60 0.37 -10.10
CA CYS A 241 -2.18 1.55 -10.74
C CYS A 241 -1.32 2.76 -10.42
N SER A 242 -1.06 3.60 -11.40
CA SER A 242 -0.26 4.80 -11.22
C SER A 242 -0.91 6.00 -11.88
N ASP A 243 -0.91 7.14 -11.22
CA ASP A 243 -1.09 8.40 -11.95
C ASP A 243 0.09 8.61 -12.91
N LYS A 244 -0.12 9.39 -13.95
CA LYS A 244 0.90 9.72 -14.93
C LYS A 244 1.83 10.82 -14.43
N THR A 245 1.24 12.00 -14.15
CA THR A 245 1.96 13.26 -13.93
C THR A 245 2.64 13.28 -12.57
N GLY A 246 3.92 13.67 -12.52
CA GLY A 246 4.70 13.71 -11.27
C GLY A 246 5.12 12.32 -10.77
N THR A 247 4.40 11.29 -11.17
CA THR A 247 4.57 9.90 -10.71
C THR A 247 5.40 9.06 -11.69
N LEU A 248 4.92 8.83 -12.91
CA LEU A 248 5.66 8.16 -13.99
C LEU A 248 6.51 9.13 -14.81
N THR A 249 6.13 10.41 -14.80
CA THR A 249 6.82 11.50 -15.46
C THR A 249 7.53 12.39 -14.43
N GLU A 250 8.43 13.26 -14.92
CA GLU A 250 9.20 14.16 -14.03
C GLU A 250 8.31 15.19 -13.31
N GLY A 251 7.07 15.43 -13.80
CA GLY A 251 6.19 16.47 -13.27
C GLY A 251 6.70 17.90 -13.56
N THR A 252 7.87 18.02 -14.18
CA THR A 252 8.43 19.29 -14.63
C THR A 252 7.91 19.61 -16.03
N VAL A 253 6.78 20.31 -16.06
CA VAL A 253 6.17 20.73 -17.32
C VAL A 253 7.03 21.84 -17.94
N LYS A 254 7.36 21.71 -19.25
CA LYS A 254 8.06 22.73 -20.02
C LYS A 254 7.22 23.13 -21.22
N LEU A 255 7.15 24.43 -21.52
CA LEU A 255 6.55 24.89 -22.77
C LEU A 255 7.44 24.46 -23.94
N LEU A 256 6.89 23.63 -24.84
CA LEU A 256 7.55 23.19 -26.05
C LEU A 256 7.36 24.21 -27.20
N ALA A 257 6.10 24.61 -27.43
CA ALA A 257 5.76 25.60 -28.43
C ALA A 257 4.46 26.34 -28.09
N ALA A 258 4.36 27.59 -28.55
CA ALA A 258 3.14 28.36 -28.63
C ALA A 258 2.84 28.57 -30.11
N VAL A 259 1.73 28.04 -30.61
CA VAL A 259 1.39 28.00 -32.05
C VAL A 259 -0.01 28.57 -32.29
N ASP A 260 -0.21 29.12 -33.49
CA ASP A 260 -1.52 29.57 -33.91
C ASP A 260 -2.49 28.41 -34.24
N ALA A 261 -3.66 28.73 -34.78
CA ALA A 261 -4.67 27.75 -35.14
C ALA A 261 -4.24 26.81 -36.30
N ASP A 262 -3.24 27.18 -37.08
CA ASP A 262 -2.65 26.41 -38.18
C ASP A 262 -1.38 25.63 -37.75
N GLY A 263 -1.02 25.67 -36.46
CA GLY A 263 0.16 25.00 -35.93
C GLY A 263 1.48 25.73 -36.20
N GLN A 264 1.45 27.00 -36.63
CA GLN A 264 2.65 27.79 -36.86
C GLN A 264 3.08 28.52 -35.60
N PRO A 265 4.39 28.67 -35.30
CA PRO A 265 4.89 29.40 -34.16
C PRO A 265 4.30 30.82 -34.09
N SER A 266 3.78 31.23 -32.90
CA SER A 266 3.11 32.52 -32.71
C SER A 266 3.59 33.20 -31.42
N GLU A 267 4.30 34.33 -31.58
CA GLU A 267 4.71 35.18 -30.43
C GLU A 267 3.49 35.81 -29.74
N LEU A 268 2.40 36.03 -30.43
CA LEU A 268 1.15 36.57 -29.88
C LEU A 268 0.50 35.56 -28.92
N VAL A 269 0.42 34.28 -29.35
CA VAL A 269 -0.07 33.21 -28.46
C VAL A 269 0.81 33.08 -27.21
N LYS A 270 2.13 33.15 -27.39
CA LYS A 270 3.10 33.11 -26.29
C LYS A 270 2.91 34.29 -25.32
N LEU A 271 2.76 35.52 -25.86
CA LEU A 271 2.55 36.74 -25.05
C LEU A 271 1.30 36.61 -24.17
N TYR A 272 0.17 36.27 -24.77
CA TYR A 272 -1.09 36.19 -24.01
C TYR A 272 -1.11 35.02 -23.04
N ALA A 273 -0.42 33.91 -23.34
CA ALA A 273 -0.25 32.81 -22.40
C ALA A 273 0.56 33.23 -21.17
N VAL A 274 1.67 33.96 -21.37
CA VAL A 274 2.52 34.48 -20.27
C VAL A 274 1.75 35.50 -19.43
N LEU A 275 0.98 36.42 -20.06
CA LEU A 275 0.14 37.38 -19.34
C LEU A 275 -0.92 36.69 -18.51
N ASN A 276 -1.64 35.72 -19.08
CA ASN A 276 -2.63 34.94 -18.34
C ASN A 276 -2.01 34.24 -17.13
N ALA A 277 -0.85 33.56 -17.30
CA ALA A 277 -0.16 32.88 -16.21
C ALA A 277 0.43 33.85 -15.15
N THR A 278 0.83 35.07 -15.55
CA THR A 278 1.45 36.05 -14.65
C THR A 278 0.41 36.72 -13.76
N PHE A 279 -0.77 37.03 -14.31
CA PHE A 279 -1.83 37.76 -13.61
C PHE A 279 -2.84 36.85 -12.90
N GLU A 280 -2.80 35.55 -13.11
CA GLU A 280 -3.53 34.59 -12.31
C GLU A 280 -3.09 34.65 -10.84
N SER A 281 -4.04 34.76 -9.91
CA SER A 281 -3.76 34.84 -8.48
C SER A 281 -4.14 33.57 -7.72
N GLY A 282 -4.52 32.49 -8.41
CA GLY A 282 -4.91 31.21 -7.83
C GLY A 282 -3.73 30.28 -7.55
N PHE A 283 -4.00 29.00 -7.62
CA PHE A 283 -3.04 27.94 -7.40
C PHE A 283 -1.90 27.93 -8.43
N ALA A 284 -0.66 28.04 -7.97
CA ALA A 284 0.53 27.97 -8.81
C ALA A 284 0.73 26.54 -9.38
N ASN A 285 0.05 26.23 -10.48
CA ASN A 285 0.20 24.94 -11.14
C ASN A 285 1.51 24.87 -11.96
N PRO A 286 2.03 23.65 -12.25
CA PRO A 286 3.27 23.48 -13.02
C PRO A 286 3.25 24.13 -14.40
N ILE A 287 2.09 24.22 -15.06
CA ILE A 287 1.91 24.84 -16.39
C ILE A 287 2.15 26.35 -16.32
N ASP A 288 1.56 27.02 -15.32
CA ASP A 288 1.72 28.46 -15.15
C ASP A 288 3.13 28.82 -14.70
N LYS A 289 3.75 27.96 -13.87
CA LYS A 289 5.17 28.08 -13.53
C LYS A 289 6.07 27.95 -14.78
N ALA A 290 5.76 27.03 -15.68
CA ALA A 290 6.47 26.87 -16.95
C ALA A 290 6.32 28.12 -17.82
N LEU A 291 5.11 28.64 -17.96
CA LEU A 291 4.86 29.86 -18.75
C LEU A 291 5.55 31.10 -18.18
N ARG A 292 5.55 31.28 -16.84
CA ARG A 292 6.23 32.39 -16.16
C ARG A 292 7.76 32.31 -16.27
N SER A 293 8.34 31.11 -16.43
CA SER A 293 9.78 30.90 -16.58
C SER A 293 10.27 31.19 -18.02
N GLU A 294 9.37 31.31 -18.97
CA GLU A 294 9.72 31.65 -20.36
C GLU A 294 10.20 33.10 -20.48
N PRO A 295 11.22 33.36 -21.30
CA PRO A 295 11.61 34.73 -21.60
C PRO A 295 10.43 35.45 -22.26
N PRO A 296 10.15 36.71 -21.87
CA PRO A 296 9.04 37.45 -22.42
C PRO A 296 9.20 37.59 -23.95
N PRO A 297 8.11 37.36 -24.71
CA PRO A 297 8.18 37.47 -26.16
C PRO A 297 8.51 38.88 -26.59
N SER A 298 9.39 39.02 -27.57
CA SER A 298 9.82 40.30 -28.10
C SER A 298 8.93 40.70 -29.28
N MET A 299 7.94 41.56 -29.01
CA MET A 299 7.08 42.12 -30.03
C MET A 299 7.33 43.61 -30.21
N PRO A 300 7.50 44.15 -31.42
CA PRO A 300 7.72 45.59 -31.65
C PRO A 300 6.56 46.41 -31.09
N GLY A 301 6.86 47.32 -30.13
CA GLY A 301 5.88 48.24 -29.57
C GLY A 301 4.97 47.70 -28.47
N ILE A 302 5.13 46.45 -28.05
CA ILE A 302 4.38 45.82 -26.97
C ILE A 302 5.34 45.28 -25.94
N ARG A 303 5.26 45.77 -24.71
CA ARG A 303 6.00 45.27 -23.55
C ARG A 303 4.99 44.66 -22.58
N TRP A 304 5.30 43.44 -22.10
CA TRP A 304 4.43 42.76 -21.19
C TRP A 304 4.22 43.50 -19.86
N GLU A 305 5.21 44.32 -19.42
CA GLU A 305 5.16 45.13 -18.21
C GLU A 305 4.14 46.28 -18.34
N ASP A 306 3.71 46.64 -19.53
CA ASP A 306 2.75 47.74 -19.77
C ASP A 306 1.28 47.29 -19.59
N PHE A 307 1.07 45.97 -19.31
CA PHE A 307 -0.26 45.43 -19.03
C PHE A 307 -0.59 45.50 -17.53
N THR A 308 -1.86 45.85 -17.25
CA THR A 308 -2.41 45.86 -15.90
C THR A 308 -3.60 44.92 -15.80
N LYS A 309 -3.67 44.14 -14.69
CA LYS A 309 -4.78 43.26 -14.37
C LYS A 309 -5.97 44.06 -13.85
N PHE A 310 -7.15 43.67 -14.26
CA PHE A 310 -8.43 44.21 -13.77
C PHE A 310 -9.21 43.19 -13.00
N ASP A 311 -9.41 41.98 -13.56
CA ASP A 311 -10.17 40.91 -12.91
C ASP A 311 -9.74 39.53 -13.39
N GLU A 312 -10.25 38.46 -12.78
CA GLU A 312 -10.01 37.07 -13.18
C GLU A 312 -11.20 36.16 -12.85
N VAL A 313 -11.42 35.15 -13.66
CA VAL A 313 -12.25 33.99 -13.33
C VAL A 313 -11.30 32.82 -13.07
N PRO A 314 -11.17 32.36 -11.80
CA PRO A 314 -10.23 31.31 -11.42
C PRO A 314 -10.50 30.00 -12.15
N TYR A 315 -9.48 29.10 -12.18
CA TYR A 315 -9.62 27.76 -12.72
C TYR A 315 -10.65 26.94 -11.93
N ASP A 316 -11.46 26.20 -12.68
CA ASP A 316 -12.42 25.27 -12.10
C ASP A 316 -12.37 23.93 -12.84
N PHE A 317 -12.47 22.83 -12.08
CA PHE A 317 -12.33 21.46 -12.59
C PHE A 317 -13.48 21.03 -13.52
N ILE A 318 -14.64 21.67 -13.48
CA ILE A 318 -15.79 21.41 -14.34
C ILE A 318 -15.61 22.11 -15.68
N ARG A 319 -15.34 23.42 -15.63
CA ARG A 319 -15.12 24.26 -16.82
C ARG A 319 -13.79 23.98 -17.50
N LYS A 320 -12.77 23.49 -16.74
CA LYS A 320 -11.39 23.18 -17.17
C LYS A 320 -10.72 24.34 -17.91
N ARG A 321 -11.00 25.59 -17.50
CA ARG A 321 -10.43 26.82 -18.03
C ARG A 321 -10.39 27.92 -16.99
N LEU A 322 -9.57 28.91 -17.24
CA LEU A 322 -9.44 30.14 -16.44
C LEU A 322 -9.32 31.37 -17.35
N SER A 323 -9.77 32.53 -16.88
CA SER A 323 -9.75 33.78 -17.63
C SER A 323 -9.15 34.91 -16.79
N VAL A 324 -8.38 35.77 -17.46
CA VAL A 324 -7.83 37.00 -16.85
C VAL A 324 -8.17 38.20 -17.75
N VAL A 325 -8.59 39.28 -17.16
CA VAL A 325 -8.84 40.55 -17.88
C VAL A 325 -7.67 41.51 -17.66
N VAL A 326 -7.08 41.93 -18.77
CA VAL A 326 -5.92 42.84 -18.80
C VAL A 326 -6.18 44.03 -19.71
N ALA A 327 -5.48 45.16 -19.51
CA ALA A 327 -5.45 46.25 -20.44
C ALA A 327 -4.01 46.78 -20.64
N HIS A 328 -3.72 47.21 -21.86
CA HIS A 328 -2.46 47.80 -22.25
C HIS A 328 -2.59 49.33 -22.28
N GLY A 329 -1.86 50.04 -21.43
CA GLY A 329 -1.74 51.49 -21.45
C GLY A 329 -3.07 52.26 -21.35
N GLY A 330 -4.11 51.71 -20.67
CA GLY A 330 -5.42 52.33 -20.51
C GLY A 330 -6.34 52.21 -21.74
N GLN A 331 -6.00 51.33 -22.65
CA GLN A 331 -6.79 50.95 -23.83
C GLN A 331 -7.89 49.92 -23.49
N GLN A 332 -8.52 49.37 -24.51
CA GLN A 332 -9.57 48.36 -24.44
C GLN A 332 -9.20 47.18 -23.54
N HIS A 333 -10.12 46.70 -22.72
CA HIS A 333 -9.92 45.54 -21.86
C HIS A 333 -9.96 44.26 -22.70
N LEU A 334 -9.00 43.36 -22.48
CA LEU A 334 -8.88 42.11 -23.16
C LEU A 334 -9.00 40.94 -22.15
N MET A 335 -9.98 40.07 -22.34
CA MET A 335 -10.09 38.80 -21.63
C MET A 335 -9.25 37.77 -22.34
N ILE A 336 -8.34 37.08 -21.61
CA ILE A 336 -7.50 36.02 -22.09
C ILE A 336 -7.90 34.76 -21.35
N THR A 337 -8.38 33.77 -22.06
CA THR A 337 -8.87 32.49 -21.50
C THR A 337 -7.99 31.33 -21.94
N LYS A 338 -7.50 30.56 -20.98
CA LYS A 338 -6.64 29.37 -21.19
C LYS A 338 -7.32 28.13 -20.58
N GLY A 339 -7.24 26.97 -21.27
CA GLY A 339 -7.86 25.75 -20.75
C GLY A 339 -7.74 24.54 -21.67
N ALA A 340 -8.45 23.47 -21.34
CA ALA A 340 -8.53 22.28 -22.17
C ALA A 340 -9.12 22.63 -23.55
N VAL A 341 -8.51 22.13 -24.62
CA VAL A 341 -8.85 22.51 -25.99
C VAL A 341 -10.34 22.37 -26.29
N SER A 342 -10.95 21.23 -25.92
CA SER A 342 -12.39 21.00 -26.13
C SER A 342 -13.28 22.00 -25.41
N ASN A 343 -12.90 22.40 -24.16
CA ASN A 343 -13.65 23.33 -23.33
C ASN A 343 -13.47 24.78 -23.80
N ILE A 344 -12.31 25.14 -24.36
CA ILE A 344 -12.07 26.44 -24.99
C ILE A 344 -12.87 26.54 -26.29
N LEU A 345 -12.78 25.53 -27.17
CA LEU A 345 -13.54 25.53 -28.43
C LEU A 345 -15.06 25.54 -28.25
N ALA A 346 -15.57 25.06 -27.11
CA ALA A 346 -17.00 25.08 -26.78
C ALA A 346 -17.53 26.50 -26.52
N VAL A 347 -16.67 27.45 -26.14
CA VAL A 347 -17.03 28.85 -25.84
C VAL A 347 -16.52 29.84 -26.89
N CYS A 348 -15.87 29.33 -27.95
CA CYS A 348 -15.42 30.11 -29.09
C CYS A 348 -16.46 30.09 -30.22
N THR A 349 -16.65 31.24 -30.86
CA THR A 349 -17.47 31.41 -32.08
C THR A 349 -16.60 31.68 -33.29
N THR A 350 -15.42 32.27 -33.10
CA THR A 350 -14.49 32.64 -34.16
C THR A 350 -13.07 32.08 -33.89
N VAL A 351 -12.23 32.10 -34.90
CA VAL A 351 -10.80 31.80 -34.85
C VAL A 351 -9.99 32.92 -35.47
N ALA A 352 -8.85 33.27 -34.91
CA ALA A 352 -7.97 34.29 -35.45
C ALA A 352 -7.40 33.85 -36.80
N GLY A 353 -7.56 34.65 -37.80
CA GLY A 353 -6.98 34.46 -39.15
C GLY A 353 -6.09 35.63 -39.57
N PRO A 354 -5.32 35.49 -40.65
CA PRO A 354 -4.40 36.54 -41.14
C PRO A 354 -5.09 37.88 -41.46
N ASP A 355 -6.31 37.84 -41.96
CA ASP A 355 -7.09 39.00 -42.36
C ASP A 355 -8.19 39.38 -41.34
N GLY A 356 -8.16 38.79 -40.11
CA GLY A 356 -9.14 39.01 -39.05
C GLY A 356 -9.87 37.75 -38.63
N PRO A 357 -10.80 37.84 -37.60
CA PRO A 357 -11.51 36.65 -37.11
C PRO A 357 -12.38 36.00 -38.20
N VAL A 358 -12.32 34.66 -38.28
CA VAL A 358 -13.08 33.83 -39.22
C VAL A 358 -14.02 32.93 -38.42
N ASP A 359 -15.13 32.50 -38.99
CA ASP A 359 -16.06 31.58 -38.33
C ASP A 359 -15.39 30.26 -37.95
N LEU A 360 -15.52 29.85 -36.67
CA LEU A 360 -14.88 28.67 -36.10
C LEU A 360 -15.34 27.38 -36.80
N ALA A 361 -16.62 27.29 -37.21
CA ALA A 361 -17.16 26.10 -37.83
C ALA A 361 -16.41 25.76 -39.16
N SER A 362 -15.95 26.78 -39.91
CA SER A 362 -15.19 26.60 -41.15
C SER A 362 -13.78 26.06 -40.94
N ARG A 363 -13.22 26.17 -39.75
CA ARG A 363 -11.82 25.81 -39.45
C ARG A 363 -11.71 24.65 -38.46
N ARG A 364 -12.85 24.14 -37.94
CA ARG A 364 -12.90 23.19 -36.83
C ARG A 364 -12.12 21.90 -37.11
N GLU A 365 -12.23 21.35 -38.32
CA GLU A 365 -11.51 20.13 -38.71
C GLU A 365 -9.99 20.35 -38.75
N ALA A 366 -9.53 21.50 -39.30
CA ALA A 366 -8.11 21.83 -39.31
C ALA A 366 -7.53 22.02 -37.89
N ILE A 367 -8.25 22.74 -37.03
CA ILE A 367 -7.87 22.92 -35.62
C ILE A 367 -7.81 21.58 -34.91
N GLN A 368 -8.76 20.70 -35.15
CA GLN A 368 -8.79 19.36 -34.56
C GLN A 368 -7.60 18.51 -35.01
N ALA A 369 -7.22 18.58 -36.30
CA ALA A 369 -6.06 17.87 -36.85
C ALA A 369 -4.76 18.33 -36.17
N VAL A 370 -4.54 19.63 -36.02
CA VAL A 370 -3.36 20.18 -35.30
C VAL A 370 -3.31 19.69 -33.85
N PHE A 371 -4.45 19.71 -33.13
CA PHE A 371 -4.56 19.18 -31.78
C PHE A 371 -4.19 17.70 -31.70
N GLU A 372 -4.68 16.88 -32.66
CA GLU A 372 -4.43 15.45 -32.70
C GLU A 372 -2.96 15.14 -32.99
N ASP A 373 -2.33 15.87 -33.91
CA ASP A 373 -0.91 15.68 -34.27
C ASP A 373 0.00 15.89 -33.02
N TYR A 374 -0.17 16.99 -32.29
CA TYR A 374 0.59 17.23 -31.07
C TYR A 374 0.27 16.22 -29.97
N SER A 375 -1.00 15.83 -29.84
CA SER A 375 -1.41 14.83 -28.85
C SER A 375 -0.88 13.44 -29.17
N GLN A 376 -0.82 13.04 -30.45
CA GLN A 376 -0.21 11.77 -30.90
C GLN A 376 1.30 11.75 -30.67
N ALA A 377 1.96 12.91 -30.76
CA ALA A 377 3.37 13.04 -30.37
C ALA A 377 3.61 12.91 -28.86
N GLY A 378 2.54 12.88 -28.05
CA GLY A 378 2.62 12.73 -26.59
C GLY A 378 2.65 14.04 -25.82
N HIS A 379 2.47 15.17 -26.50
CA HIS A 379 2.49 16.48 -25.85
C HIS A 379 1.13 16.83 -25.25
N ARG A 380 1.15 17.46 -24.08
CA ARG A 380 -0.05 18.03 -23.47
C ARG A 380 -0.38 19.33 -24.18
N VAL A 381 -1.62 19.50 -24.67
CA VAL A 381 -2.06 20.64 -25.45
C VAL A 381 -3.14 21.39 -24.71
N LEU A 382 -2.98 22.72 -24.56
CA LEU A 382 -4.00 23.64 -24.08
C LEU A 382 -4.41 24.59 -25.20
N GLY A 383 -5.68 25.03 -25.17
CA GLY A 383 -6.19 26.10 -26.04
C GLY A 383 -6.05 27.46 -25.35
N LEU A 384 -5.83 28.47 -26.17
CA LEU A 384 -5.85 29.88 -25.79
C LEU A 384 -6.86 30.62 -26.66
N ALA A 385 -7.71 31.42 -26.02
CA ALA A 385 -8.71 32.26 -26.68
C ALA A 385 -8.76 33.64 -26.05
N ILE A 386 -9.26 34.61 -26.81
CA ILE A 386 -9.36 36.01 -26.37
C ILE A 386 -10.76 36.59 -26.68
N ARG A 387 -11.14 37.64 -25.94
CA ARG A 387 -12.30 38.46 -26.22
C ARG A 387 -12.07 39.88 -25.76
N ASP A 388 -12.47 40.85 -26.57
CA ASP A 388 -12.53 42.24 -26.16
C ASP A 388 -13.71 42.46 -25.18
N VAL A 389 -13.43 43.01 -24.00
CA VAL A 389 -14.44 43.32 -22.98
C VAL A 389 -14.87 44.77 -23.14
N THR A 390 -16.14 44.98 -23.52
CA THR A 390 -16.74 46.31 -23.64
C THR A 390 -17.59 46.61 -22.43
N GLY A 391 -17.28 47.72 -21.72
CA GLY A 391 -18.00 48.13 -20.51
C GLY A 391 -17.24 47.89 -19.23
N ASP A 392 -17.88 47.29 -18.22
CA ASP A 392 -17.25 46.97 -16.91
C ASP A 392 -16.20 45.86 -17.10
N PRO A 393 -14.96 46.07 -16.65
CA PRO A 393 -13.92 45.06 -16.73
C PRO A 393 -14.06 43.93 -15.68
N ILE A 394 -15.05 43.98 -14.81
CA ILE A 394 -15.37 42.93 -13.83
C ILE A 394 -16.13 41.83 -14.56
N ILE A 395 -15.62 40.59 -14.45
CA ILE A 395 -16.18 39.43 -15.15
C ILE A 395 -16.56 38.31 -14.19
N ASP A 396 -17.50 37.48 -14.61
CA ASP A 396 -17.83 36.24 -13.96
C ASP A 396 -17.73 35.02 -14.92
N LYS A 397 -18.03 33.81 -14.43
CA LYS A 397 -17.98 32.60 -15.23
C LYS A 397 -18.94 32.59 -16.43
N ASP A 398 -20.02 33.36 -16.36
CA ASP A 398 -21.02 33.40 -17.43
C ASP A 398 -20.59 34.35 -18.57
N ASP A 399 -19.57 35.17 -18.34
CA ASP A 399 -18.94 36.01 -19.34
C ASP A 399 -17.99 35.27 -20.29
N GLU A 400 -17.64 34.03 -19.98
CA GLU A 400 -16.76 33.17 -20.80
C GLU A 400 -17.50 32.61 -22.04
N HIS A 401 -17.95 33.45 -22.95
CA HIS A 401 -18.63 33.08 -24.19
C HIS A 401 -18.18 33.97 -25.36
N ASP A 402 -18.48 33.59 -26.60
CA ASP A 402 -18.17 34.31 -27.84
C ASP A 402 -16.68 34.67 -27.96
N LEU A 403 -15.79 33.74 -27.54
CA LEU A 403 -14.37 33.96 -27.62
C LEU A 403 -13.86 33.74 -29.05
N CYS A 404 -12.71 34.35 -29.34
CA CYS A 404 -11.92 34.09 -30.55
C CYS A 404 -10.78 33.11 -30.20
N PHE A 405 -10.78 31.92 -30.79
CA PHE A 405 -9.70 30.96 -30.62
C PHE A 405 -8.42 31.48 -31.23
N LEU A 406 -7.33 31.56 -30.49
CA LEU A 406 -6.07 32.13 -30.93
C LEU A 406 -5.06 31.08 -31.34
N GLY A 407 -4.99 29.95 -30.61
CA GLY A 407 -4.03 28.90 -30.90
C GLY A 407 -3.82 27.95 -29.73
N PHE A 408 -2.68 27.24 -29.80
CA PHE A 408 -2.35 26.18 -28.85
C PHE A 408 -1.07 26.46 -28.08
N LEU A 409 -1.02 25.90 -26.88
CA LEU A 409 0.16 25.80 -26.04
C LEU A 409 0.49 24.32 -25.90
N THR A 410 1.68 23.91 -26.29
CA THR A 410 2.12 22.53 -26.19
C THR A 410 3.17 22.39 -25.10
N PHE A 411 2.99 21.39 -24.25
CA PHE A 411 3.88 21.14 -23.12
C PHE A 411 4.44 19.74 -23.18
N ASP A 412 5.67 19.60 -22.72
CA ASP A 412 6.34 18.31 -22.55
C ASP A 412 6.42 17.96 -21.08
N ASP A 413 6.17 16.68 -20.77
CA ASP A 413 6.30 16.09 -19.43
C ASP A 413 6.95 14.72 -19.59
N PRO A 414 8.30 14.68 -19.70
CA PRO A 414 9.02 13.48 -20.06
C PRO A 414 8.91 12.39 -18.97
N PRO A 415 8.93 11.10 -19.37
CA PRO A 415 9.01 10.01 -18.41
C PRO A 415 10.25 10.12 -17.53
N LYS A 416 10.12 9.75 -16.26
CA LYS A 416 11.27 9.64 -15.33
C LYS A 416 12.32 8.68 -15.89
N ALA A 417 13.58 9.04 -15.73
CA ALA A 417 14.69 8.17 -16.11
C ALA A 417 14.55 6.81 -15.38
N GLY A 418 14.58 5.71 -16.14
CA GLY A 418 14.45 4.37 -15.57
C GLY A 418 13.02 3.86 -15.36
N ALA A 419 11.95 4.67 -15.55
CA ALA A 419 10.57 4.25 -15.34
C ALA A 419 10.20 3.00 -16.15
N ALA A 420 10.53 2.95 -17.43
CA ALA A 420 10.28 1.79 -18.30
C ALA A 420 11.00 0.51 -17.78
N ALA A 421 12.24 0.63 -17.32
CA ALA A 421 13.00 -0.49 -16.76
C ALA A 421 12.38 -0.99 -15.43
N ALA A 422 11.90 -0.07 -14.59
CA ALA A 422 11.19 -0.40 -13.36
C ALA A 422 9.87 -1.13 -13.65
N VAL A 423 9.10 -0.66 -14.62
CA VAL A 423 7.85 -1.31 -15.08
C VAL A 423 8.15 -2.72 -15.62
N GLN A 424 9.20 -2.88 -16.40
CA GLN A 424 9.62 -4.20 -16.88
C GLN A 424 10.01 -5.13 -15.72
N SER A 425 10.70 -4.63 -14.71
CA SER A 425 11.08 -5.39 -13.52
C SER A 425 9.84 -5.83 -12.71
N LEU A 426 8.85 -4.95 -12.54
CA LEU A 426 7.56 -5.28 -11.92
C LEU A 426 6.81 -6.34 -12.72
N ARG A 427 6.78 -6.23 -14.05
CA ARG A 427 6.14 -7.22 -14.94
C ARG A 427 6.80 -8.60 -14.83
N GLN A 428 8.14 -8.67 -14.71
CA GLN A 428 8.86 -9.93 -14.45
C GLN A 428 8.46 -10.57 -13.12
N LEU A 429 8.06 -9.75 -12.15
CA LEU A 429 7.51 -10.20 -10.88
C LEU A 429 6.00 -10.50 -10.93
N GLY A 430 5.37 -10.43 -12.12
CA GLY A 430 3.94 -10.67 -12.28
C GLY A 430 3.06 -9.55 -11.75
N VAL A 431 3.56 -8.32 -11.71
CA VAL A 431 2.79 -7.11 -11.38
C VAL A 431 2.49 -6.37 -12.68
N GLU A 432 1.22 -6.20 -13.01
CA GLU A 432 0.77 -5.46 -14.20
C GLU A 432 0.64 -3.98 -13.88
N LEU A 433 1.23 -3.11 -14.71
CA LEU A 433 1.02 -1.66 -14.61
C LEU A 433 -0.28 -1.28 -15.31
N LYS A 434 -1.12 -0.47 -14.64
CA LYS A 434 -2.25 0.25 -15.22
C LYS A 434 -2.08 1.74 -14.98
N VAL A 435 -2.23 2.54 -16.04
CA VAL A 435 -2.10 4.01 -15.95
C VAL A 435 -3.49 4.61 -15.82
N ILE A 436 -3.67 5.51 -14.86
CA ILE A 436 -4.93 6.24 -14.64
C ILE A 436 -4.60 7.72 -14.68
N THR A 437 -5.11 8.47 -15.67
CA THR A 437 -4.73 9.85 -15.90
C THR A 437 -5.91 10.73 -16.36
N GLY A 438 -5.86 12.03 -16.01
CA GLY A 438 -6.77 13.03 -16.56
C GLY A 438 -6.41 13.50 -17.98
N ASP A 439 -5.26 13.08 -18.53
CA ASP A 439 -4.84 13.44 -19.88
C ASP A 439 -5.72 12.79 -20.95
N ASN A 440 -5.70 13.38 -22.14
CA ASN A 440 -6.46 12.85 -23.26
C ASN A 440 -5.95 11.46 -23.70
N ARG A 441 -6.83 10.72 -24.40
CA ARG A 441 -6.62 9.35 -24.85
C ARG A 441 -5.33 9.15 -25.67
N LEU A 442 -4.95 10.12 -26.50
CA LEU A 442 -3.79 10.03 -27.38
C LEU A 442 -2.48 10.13 -26.59
N VAL A 443 -2.37 11.15 -25.72
CA VAL A 443 -1.23 11.34 -24.83
C VAL A 443 -1.07 10.15 -23.89
N ALA A 444 -2.16 9.66 -23.29
CA ALA A 444 -2.14 8.52 -22.40
C ALA A 444 -1.64 7.24 -23.10
N ARG A 445 -2.06 7.01 -24.35
CA ARG A 445 -1.60 5.88 -25.17
C ARG A 445 -0.10 5.95 -25.45
N GLN A 446 0.41 7.13 -25.80
CA GLN A 446 1.83 7.34 -26.08
C GLN A 446 2.70 7.04 -24.85
N ILE A 447 2.30 7.53 -23.67
CA ILE A 447 3.00 7.22 -22.40
C ILE A 447 2.99 5.72 -22.14
N GLY A 448 1.86 5.02 -22.34
CA GLY A 448 1.79 3.57 -22.20
C GLY A 448 2.79 2.84 -23.10
N GLN A 449 2.95 3.28 -24.34
CA GLN A 449 3.93 2.72 -25.27
C GLN A 449 5.37 2.98 -24.81
N GLN A 450 5.67 4.18 -24.32
CA GLN A 450 6.97 4.51 -23.72
C GLN A 450 7.28 3.66 -22.47
N MET A 451 6.25 3.25 -21.71
CA MET A 451 6.37 2.32 -20.58
C MET A 451 6.46 0.85 -21.02
N GLY A 452 6.51 0.55 -22.32
CA GLY A 452 6.66 -0.80 -22.85
C GLY A 452 5.35 -1.59 -22.99
N ILE A 453 4.19 -0.90 -23.04
CA ILE A 453 2.89 -1.51 -23.34
C ILE A 453 2.64 -1.35 -24.85
N ALA A 454 2.90 -2.40 -25.64
CA ALA A 454 2.95 -2.30 -27.11
C ALA A 454 1.62 -1.86 -27.75
N SER A 455 0.47 -2.33 -27.23
CA SER A 455 -0.85 -2.00 -27.77
C SER A 455 -1.84 -1.83 -26.63
N PRO A 456 -1.76 -0.72 -25.87
CA PRO A 456 -2.58 -0.55 -24.68
C PRO A 456 -4.07 -0.38 -25.05
N MET A 457 -4.94 -1.12 -24.37
CA MET A 457 -6.37 -0.87 -24.39
C MET A 457 -6.66 0.35 -23.52
N VAL A 458 -7.26 1.37 -24.13
CA VAL A 458 -7.57 2.63 -23.48
C VAL A 458 -9.08 2.77 -23.32
N VAL A 459 -9.52 3.13 -22.10
CA VAL A 459 -10.92 3.47 -21.78
C VAL A 459 -10.95 4.90 -21.24
N THR A 460 -11.92 5.71 -21.69
CA THR A 460 -12.05 7.10 -21.24
C THR A 460 -13.00 7.25 -20.04
N GLY A 461 -12.93 8.41 -19.36
CA GLY A 461 -13.84 8.74 -18.26
C GLY A 461 -15.31 8.74 -18.68
N GLU A 462 -15.63 9.16 -19.90
CA GLU A 462 -16.99 9.12 -20.45
C GLU A 462 -17.47 7.67 -20.64
N GLU A 463 -16.64 6.81 -21.22
CA GLU A 463 -16.92 5.39 -21.36
C GLU A 463 -17.14 4.73 -19.97
N LEU A 464 -16.32 5.09 -18.97
CA LEU A 464 -16.46 4.61 -17.59
C LEU A 464 -17.78 5.07 -16.96
N HIS A 465 -18.20 6.29 -17.20
CA HIS A 465 -19.45 6.84 -16.67
C HIS A 465 -20.66 6.04 -17.14
N SER A 466 -20.65 5.59 -18.39
CA SER A 466 -21.72 4.79 -19.00
C SER A 466 -21.78 3.32 -18.54
N MET A 467 -20.72 2.80 -17.87
CA MET A 467 -20.63 1.41 -17.43
C MET A 467 -21.32 1.17 -16.08
N THR A 468 -22.06 0.07 -15.98
CA THR A 468 -22.50 -0.45 -14.68
C THR A 468 -21.31 -1.04 -13.89
N GLN A 469 -21.44 -1.16 -12.57
CA GLN A 469 -20.37 -1.72 -11.72
C GLN A 469 -19.98 -3.15 -12.16
N ALA A 470 -20.96 -3.99 -12.51
CA ALA A 470 -20.68 -5.36 -12.95
C ALA A 470 -19.92 -5.40 -14.29
N ALA A 471 -20.27 -4.52 -15.24
CA ALA A 471 -19.54 -4.38 -16.51
C ALA A 471 -18.12 -3.88 -16.29
N LEU A 472 -17.94 -2.92 -15.38
CA LEU A 472 -16.64 -2.37 -15.02
C LEU A 472 -15.72 -3.46 -14.45
N ILE A 473 -16.19 -4.28 -13.49
CA ILE A 473 -15.40 -5.37 -12.87
C ILE A 473 -14.88 -6.36 -13.94
N GLN A 474 -15.65 -6.64 -14.96
CA GLN A 474 -15.21 -7.50 -16.06
C GLN A 474 -14.19 -6.81 -16.96
N ARG A 475 -14.41 -5.50 -17.24
CA ARG A 475 -13.61 -4.74 -18.21
C ARG A 475 -12.25 -4.32 -17.67
N VAL A 476 -12.16 -3.94 -16.38
CA VAL A 476 -10.91 -3.38 -15.78
C VAL A 476 -9.72 -4.34 -15.84
N ARG A 477 -9.95 -5.64 -16.00
CA ARG A 477 -8.86 -6.62 -16.11
C ARG A 477 -8.09 -6.46 -17.42
N ASP A 478 -8.79 -6.21 -18.52
CA ASP A 478 -8.20 -6.15 -19.87
C ASP A 478 -7.65 -4.76 -20.21
N VAL A 479 -8.08 -3.72 -19.50
CA VAL A 479 -7.69 -2.32 -19.75
C VAL A 479 -6.37 -2.01 -19.07
N GLN A 480 -5.41 -1.44 -19.82
CA GLN A 480 -4.13 -0.99 -19.30
C GLN A 480 -4.10 0.50 -19.01
N ILE A 481 -4.93 1.30 -19.69
CA ILE A 481 -4.93 2.76 -19.54
C ILE A 481 -6.36 3.28 -19.37
N PHE A 482 -6.55 4.11 -18.35
CA PHE A 482 -7.76 4.88 -18.13
C PHE A 482 -7.40 6.34 -18.33
N ALA A 483 -7.93 6.95 -19.40
CA ALA A 483 -7.66 8.32 -19.81
C ALA A 483 -8.85 9.25 -19.51
N GLU A 484 -8.62 10.55 -19.42
CA GLU A 484 -9.66 11.56 -19.18
C GLU A 484 -10.48 11.30 -17.93
N THR A 485 -9.85 10.68 -16.91
CA THR A 485 -10.52 10.27 -15.68
C THR A 485 -10.67 11.44 -14.71
N GLU A 486 -11.81 11.47 -14.03
CA GLU A 486 -12.07 12.35 -12.88
C GLU A 486 -11.56 11.70 -11.58
N PRO A 487 -11.32 12.48 -10.50
CA PRO A 487 -10.80 11.95 -9.24
C PRO A 487 -11.65 10.81 -8.64
N ASN A 488 -12.97 10.94 -8.64
CA ASN A 488 -13.91 9.92 -8.14
C ASN A 488 -13.87 8.62 -8.97
N GLN A 489 -13.55 8.71 -10.26
CA GLN A 489 -13.42 7.54 -11.13
C GLN A 489 -12.16 6.73 -10.83
N LYS A 490 -11.10 7.36 -10.33
CA LYS A 490 -9.89 6.66 -9.90
C LYS A 490 -10.21 5.64 -8.80
N GLU A 491 -10.89 6.06 -7.75
CA GLU A 491 -11.35 5.17 -6.66
C GLU A 491 -12.23 4.05 -7.19
N ARG A 492 -13.20 4.36 -8.05
CA ARG A 492 -14.12 3.37 -8.63
C ARG A 492 -13.40 2.27 -9.44
N ILE A 493 -12.35 2.63 -10.18
CA ILE A 493 -11.50 1.68 -10.92
C ILE A 493 -10.80 0.72 -9.95
N LEU A 494 -10.18 1.26 -8.88
CA LEU A 494 -9.46 0.47 -7.89
C LEU A 494 -10.38 -0.51 -7.16
N LEU A 495 -11.55 -0.04 -6.72
CA LEU A 495 -12.56 -0.89 -6.09
C LEU A 495 -13.05 -2.00 -7.03
N ALA A 496 -13.21 -1.72 -8.34
CA ALA A 496 -13.59 -2.74 -9.32
C ALA A 496 -12.49 -3.79 -9.52
N LEU A 497 -11.21 -3.40 -9.56
CA LEU A 497 -10.07 -4.32 -9.62
C LEU A 497 -10.02 -5.24 -8.38
N ARG A 498 -10.17 -4.66 -7.18
CA ARG A 498 -10.21 -5.41 -5.91
C ARG A 498 -11.39 -6.39 -5.86
N GLN A 499 -12.58 -5.95 -6.27
CA GLN A 499 -13.77 -6.82 -6.40
C GLN A 499 -13.57 -7.92 -7.45
N GLY A 500 -12.76 -7.65 -8.48
CA GLY A 500 -12.29 -8.62 -9.46
C GLY A 500 -11.30 -9.64 -8.90
N GLY A 501 -10.86 -9.48 -7.64
CA GLY A 501 -9.94 -10.37 -6.95
C GLY A 501 -8.46 -10.00 -7.17
N GLU A 502 -8.12 -8.81 -7.65
CA GLU A 502 -6.75 -8.33 -7.73
C GLU A 502 -6.29 -7.69 -6.40
N VAL A 503 -5.00 -7.79 -6.10
CA VAL A 503 -4.36 -7.02 -5.03
C VAL A 503 -3.75 -5.79 -5.68
N VAL A 504 -4.29 -4.62 -5.33
CA VAL A 504 -4.06 -3.38 -6.06
C VAL A 504 -3.18 -2.43 -5.27
N GLY A 505 -2.03 -2.07 -5.84
CA GLY A 505 -1.25 -0.91 -5.44
C GLY A 505 -1.70 0.33 -6.19
N TYR A 506 -1.65 1.49 -5.55
CA TYR A 506 -1.85 2.77 -6.21
C TYR A 506 -0.70 3.72 -5.89
N LEU A 507 -0.11 4.32 -6.92
CA LEU A 507 0.98 5.29 -6.80
C LEU A 507 0.48 6.66 -7.26
N GLY A 508 0.51 7.65 -6.35
CA GLY A 508 0.01 9.00 -6.59
C GLY A 508 0.67 10.04 -5.69
N ASP A 509 0.67 11.30 -6.14
CA ASP A 509 1.33 12.44 -5.49
C ASP A 509 0.43 13.67 -5.32
N GLY A 510 -0.73 13.68 -5.98
CA GLY A 510 -1.65 14.81 -5.99
C GLY A 510 -2.78 14.74 -4.97
N ILE A 511 -3.47 15.88 -4.76
CA ILE A 511 -4.69 15.96 -3.95
C ILE A 511 -5.77 15.00 -4.47
N ASN A 512 -5.87 14.90 -5.80
CA ASN A 512 -6.84 14.07 -6.51
C ASN A 512 -6.63 12.57 -6.34
N ASP A 513 -5.52 12.17 -5.72
CA ASP A 513 -5.14 10.77 -5.51
C ASP A 513 -5.49 10.26 -4.11
N ALA A 514 -5.86 11.12 -3.18
CA ALA A 514 -6.07 10.75 -1.78
C ALA A 514 -7.12 9.64 -1.62
N SER A 515 -8.27 9.75 -2.28
CA SER A 515 -9.32 8.72 -2.25
C SER A 515 -8.85 7.40 -2.87
N ALA A 516 -8.09 7.46 -3.96
CA ALA A 516 -7.51 6.31 -4.64
C ALA A 516 -6.44 5.62 -3.77
N LEU A 517 -5.56 6.39 -3.10
CA LEU A 517 -4.56 5.88 -2.16
C LEU A 517 -5.23 5.11 -1.01
N HIS A 518 -6.32 5.62 -0.45
CA HIS A 518 -7.09 4.93 0.58
C HIS A 518 -7.85 3.69 0.06
N ALA A 519 -8.34 3.73 -1.17
CA ALA A 519 -9.10 2.63 -1.77
C ALA A 519 -8.22 1.44 -2.19
N ALA A 520 -6.92 1.66 -2.39
CA ALA A 520 -5.95 0.62 -2.75
C ALA A 520 -5.70 -0.36 -1.58
N ASP A 521 -5.17 -1.55 -1.88
CA ASP A 521 -4.62 -2.46 -0.87
C ASP A 521 -3.26 -1.97 -0.36
N VAL A 522 -2.53 -1.21 -1.20
CA VAL A 522 -1.28 -0.53 -0.88
C VAL A 522 -1.28 0.85 -1.51
N GLY A 523 -1.51 1.89 -0.71
CA GLY A 523 -1.31 3.28 -1.13
C GLY A 523 0.16 3.65 -1.07
N ILE A 524 0.71 4.19 -2.17
CA ILE A 524 2.12 4.56 -2.30
C ILE A 524 2.21 6.01 -2.73
N SER A 525 2.99 6.82 -2.03
CA SER A 525 3.24 8.21 -2.38
C SER A 525 4.74 8.51 -2.45
N VAL A 526 5.11 9.72 -2.81
CA VAL A 526 6.48 10.19 -2.93
C VAL A 526 6.75 11.34 -1.95
N ASP A 527 8.02 11.65 -1.69
CA ASP A 527 8.41 12.64 -0.68
C ASP A 527 8.00 14.07 -1.03
N ASP A 528 7.98 14.42 -2.30
CA ASP A 528 7.53 15.73 -2.80
C ASP A 528 6.01 15.81 -3.08
N ALA A 529 5.27 14.74 -2.80
CA ALA A 529 3.80 14.75 -2.87
C ALA A 529 3.20 15.76 -1.89
N VAL A 530 1.99 16.20 -2.17
CA VAL A 530 1.21 17.01 -1.23
C VAL A 530 0.92 16.24 0.05
N ASP A 531 0.78 16.94 1.18
CA ASP A 531 0.63 16.31 2.50
C ASP A 531 -0.55 15.34 2.57
N VAL A 532 -1.67 15.68 1.97
CA VAL A 532 -2.85 14.81 1.92
C VAL A 532 -2.55 13.47 1.24
N ALA A 533 -1.76 13.46 0.17
CA ALA A 533 -1.37 12.23 -0.52
C ALA A 533 -0.41 11.39 0.36
N LYS A 534 0.55 12.04 1.02
CA LYS A 534 1.44 11.37 1.99
C LYS A 534 0.65 10.78 3.17
N GLU A 535 -0.35 11.49 3.68
CA GLU A 535 -1.18 11.03 4.79
C GLU A 535 -2.09 9.87 4.40
N ALA A 536 -2.61 9.87 3.19
CA ALA A 536 -3.42 8.79 2.64
C ALA A 536 -2.61 7.53 2.30
N ALA A 537 -1.29 7.66 2.08
CA ALA A 537 -0.43 6.57 1.65
C ALA A 537 -0.01 5.65 2.81
N ASP A 538 0.17 4.37 2.50
CA ASP A 538 0.76 3.36 3.38
C ASP A 538 2.28 3.35 3.34
N LEU A 539 2.84 3.70 2.18
CA LEU A 539 4.27 3.75 1.89
C LEU A 539 4.62 5.11 1.28
N VAL A 540 5.76 5.67 1.67
CA VAL A 540 6.30 6.90 1.07
C VAL A 540 7.70 6.62 0.54
N LEU A 541 7.92 6.90 -0.74
CA LEU A 541 9.22 6.78 -1.41
C LEU A 541 9.98 8.09 -1.22
N LEU A 542 11.14 8.05 -0.55
CA LEU A 542 12.01 9.22 -0.35
C LEU A 542 12.89 9.55 -1.58
N GLN A 543 12.90 8.68 -2.56
CA GLN A 543 13.55 8.88 -3.85
C GLN A 543 12.56 8.62 -4.96
N HIS A 544 12.69 9.37 -6.06
CA HIS A 544 11.83 9.25 -7.23
C HIS A 544 12.16 8.03 -8.13
N ASP A 545 12.89 7.05 -7.58
CA ASP A 545 13.28 5.84 -8.31
C ASP A 545 12.21 4.73 -8.15
N LEU A 546 11.47 4.50 -9.21
CA LEU A 546 10.45 3.44 -9.27
C LEU A 546 11.04 2.02 -9.17
N ALA A 547 12.36 1.84 -9.39
CA ALA A 547 13.03 0.54 -9.22
C ALA A 547 12.92 0.02 -7.78
N VAL A 548 12.82 0.94 -6.81
CA VAL A 548 12.62 0.61 -5.40
C VAL A 548 11.31 -0.16 -5.15
N LEU A 549 10.28 0.07 -5.97
CA LEU A 549 9.02 -0.67 -5.86
C LEU A 549 9.19 -2.16 -6.19
N ALA A 550 9.98 -2.50 -7.20
CA ALA A 550 10.25 -3.90 -7.54
C ALA A 550 11.00 -4.62 -6.39
N GLU A 551 11.92 -3.93 -5.74
CA GLU A 551 12.61 -4.47 -4.57
C GLU A 551 11.69 -4.52 -3.34
N GLY A 552 10.78 -3.55 -3.19
CA GLY A 552 9.72 -3.57 -2.19
C GLY A 552 8.82 -4.80 -2.33
N VAL A 553 8.39 -5.11 -3.55
CA VAL A 553 7.61 -6.33 -3.86
C VAL A 553 8.39 -7.59 -3.49
N ARG A 554 9.69 -7.68 -3.84
CA ARG A 554 10.54 -8.82 -3.44
C ARG A 554 10.65 -8.93 -1.93
N SER A 555 10.85 -7.81 -1.23
CA SER A 555 10.93 -7.77 0.23
C SER A 555 9.62 -8.21 0.89
N GLY A 556 8.47 -7.73 0.41
CA GLY A 556 7.15 -8.19 0.87
C GLY A 556 6.95 -9.69 0.67
N ARG A 557 7.32 -10.24 -0.49
CA ARG A 557 7.27 -11.68 -0.77
C ARG A 557 8.19 -12.49 0.15
N HIS A 558 9.36 -11.97 0.44
CA HIS A 558 10.29 -12.60 1.38
C HIS A 558 9.67 -12.71 2.78
N ILE A 559 9.03 -11.65 3.23
CA ILE A 559 8.34 -11.59 4.52
C ILE A 559 7.18 -12.59 4.55
N PHE A 560 6.29 -12.56 3.55
CA PHE A 560 5.18 -13.48 3.43
C PHE A 560 5.65 -14.94 3.42
N ALA A 561 6.69 -15.26 2.64
CA ALA A 561 7.23 -16.61 2.57
C ALA A 561 7.77 -17.10 3.93
N ASN A 562 8.49 -16.26 4.68
CA ASN A 562 9.01 -16.64 5.99
C ASN A 562 7.90 -16.78 7.04
N THR A 563 6.87 -15.94 6.99
CA THR A 563 5.67 -16.10 7.83
C THR A 563 4.96 -17.42 7.53
N MET A 564 4.77 -17.75 6.25
CA MET A 564 4.16 -19.03 5.84
C MET A 564 4.98 -20.24 6.25
N LYS A 565 6.34 -20.17 6.19
CA LYS A 565 7.20 -21.23 6.70
C LYS A 565 6.93 -21.52 8.17
N TYR A 566 6.86 -20.47 9.00
CA TYR A 566 6.55 -20.62 10.41
C TYR A 566 5.19 -21.30 10.63
N ILE A 567 4.15 -20.86 9.90
CA ILE A 567 2.82 -21.45 10.00
C ILE A 567 2.85 -22.94 9.64
N PHE A 568 3.49 -23.31 8.53
CA PHE A 568 3.59 -24.69 8.10
C PHE A 568 4.36 -25.57 9.12
N ILE A 569 5.46 -25.06 9.66
CA ILE A 569 6.27 -25.77 10.66
C ILE A 569 5.46 -26.01 11.91
N THR A 570 4.91 -24.96 12.49
CA THR A 570 4.18 -25.04 13.78
C THR A 570 2.92 -25.92 13.66
N THR A 571 2.20 -25.80 12.54
CA THR A 571 0.96 -26.57 12.36
C THR A 571 1.21 -28.04 12.07
N SER A 572 2.32 -28.39 11.41
CA SER A 572 2.62 -29.79 11.10
C SER A 572 3.25 -30.54 12.24
N ALA A 573 4.32 -29.99 12.84
CA ALA A 573 5.05 -30.66 13.91
C ALA A 573 4.24 -30.71 15.21
N ASN A 574 3.74 -29.58 15.69
CA ASN A 574 2.99 -29.53 16.96
C ASN A 574 1.70 -30.35 16.88
N PHE A 575 0.98 -30.29 15.73
CA PHE A 575 -0.25 -31.06 15.57
C PHE A 575 0.02 -32.56 15.58
N GLY A 576 1.08 -33.03 14.89
CA GLY A 576 1.50 -34.43 14.88
C GLY A 576 1.88 -34.93 16.26
N ASN A 577 2.80 -34.27 16.95
CA ASN A 577 3.26 -34.61 18.28
C ASN A 577 2.13 -34.64 19.31
N MET A 578 1.26 -33.63 19.29
CA MET A 578 0.16 -33.56 20.26
C MET A 578 -0.92 -34.62 19.98
N PHE A 579 -1.18 -34.96 18.71
CA PHE A 579 -2.10 -36.01 18.35
C PHE A 579 -1.56 -37.39 18.75
N SER A 580 -0.27 -37.65 18.53
CA SER A 580 0.40 -38.88 18.97
C SER A 580 0.42 -39.00 20.48
N MET A 581 0.66 -37.89 21.20
CA MET A 581 0.65 -37.85 22.66
C MET A 581 -0.75 -38.14 23.21
N ALA A 582 -1.77 -37.56 22.63
CA ALA A 582 -3.17 -37.83 22.97
C ALA A 582 -3.52 -39.30 22.78
N GLY A 583 -3.19 -39.85 21.61
CA GLY A 583 -3.43 -41.26 21.28
C GLY A 583 -2.67 -42.21 22.21
N ALA A 584 -1.38 -41.98 22.41
CA ALA A 584 -0.54 -42.81 23.27
C ALA A 584 -1.02 -42.79 24.74
N SER A 585 -1.50 -41.69 25.23
CA SER A 585 -2.00 -41.56 26.63
C SER A 585 -3.20 -42.45 26.94
N ILE A 586 -3.90 -42.94 25.88
CA ILE A 586 -5.02 -43.89 26.00
C ILE A 586 -4.53 -45.31 26.16
N PHE A 587 -3.49 -45.71 25.39
CA PHE A 587 -3.05 -47.08 25.30
C PHE A 587 -1.90 -47.43 26.28
N LEU A 588 -1.09 -46.42 26.68
CA LEU A 588 -0.01 -46.61 27.62
C LEU A 588 -0.47 -46.62 29.06
N PRO A 589 0.12 -47.48 29.94
CA PRO A 589 -0.20 -47.51 31.37
C PRO A 589 0.34 -46.26 32.10
N PHE A 590 1.14 -45.42 31.48
CA PHE A 590 1.73 -44.18 31.99
C PHE A 590 1.57 -43.02 31.00
N LEU A 591 1.84 -41.80 31.43
CA LEU A 591 1.84 -40.64 30.54
C LEU A 591 3.08 -40.70 29.60
N PRO A 592 2.90 -40.58 28.27
CA PRO A 592 3.99 -40.68 27.32
C PRO A 592 5.06 -39.60 27.50
N LEU A 593 4.67 -38.39 27.91
CA LEU A 593 5.54 -37.32 28.42
C LEU A 593 4.92 -36.70 29.66
N LEU A 594 5.76 -36.22 30.57
CA LEU A 594 5.32 -35.41 31.68
C LEU A 594 4.95 -33.99 31.22
N PRO A 595 3.98 -33.31 31.87
CA PRO A 595 3.62 -31.93 31.52
C PRO A 595 4.82 -30.99 31.44
N LYS A 596 5.79 -31.10 32.38
CA LYS A 596 7.03 -30.31 32.37
C LYS A 596 7.96 -30.60 31.19
N GLN A 597 7.93 -31.83 30.65
CA GLN A 597 8.68 -32.21 29.45
C GLN A 597 8.03 -31.65 28.19
N ILE A 598 6.70 -31.65 28.10
CA ILE A 598 5.94 -31.03 27.00
C ILE A 598 6.28 -29.54 26.91
N LEU A 599 6.19 -28.84 28.05
CA LEU A 599 6.50 -27.40 28.08
C LEU A 599 7.96 -27.09 27.76
N LEU A 600 8.90 -27.99 28.15
CA LEU A 600 10.31 -27.85 27.82
C LEU A 600 10.55 -28.08 26.32
N ASN A 601 9.87 -29.06 25.72
CA ASN A 601 9.94 -29.35 24.30
C ASN A 601 9.53 -28.11 23.49
N ASN A 602 8.38 -27.55 23.80
CA ASN A 602 7.89 -26.33 23.14
C ASN A 602 8.86 -25.15 23.29
N LEU A 603 9.38 -24.90 24.49
CA LEU A 603 10.35 -23.83 24.72
C LEU A 603 11.62 -24.00 23.88
N LEU A 604 12.11 -25.23 23.76
CA LEU A 604 13.33 -25.52 22.99
C LEU A 604 13.10 -25.43 21.49
N SER A 605 11.95 -25.88 20.99
CA SER A 605 11.60 -25.77 19.56
C SER A 605 11.30 -24.35 19.13
N ASP A 606 10.82 -23.49 20.05
CA ASP A 606 10.56 -22.09 19.79
C ASP A 606 11.83 -21.26 19.51
N LEU A 607 12.99 -21.65 20.07
CA LEU A 607 14.23 -20.90 19.88
C LEU A 607 14.68 -20.80 18.41
N PRO A 608 14.73 -21.89 17.62
CA PRO A 608 15.00 -21.80 16.19
C PRO A 608 13.87 -21.14 15.39
N ALA A 609 12.62 -21.20 15.87
CA ALA A 609 11.48 -20.61 15.19
C ALA A 609 11.64 -19.08 15.04
N PHE A 610 12.21 -18.39 16.00
CA PHE A 610 12.55 -16.96 15.88
C PHE A 610 13.55 -16.66 14.74
N ALA A 611 14.42 -17.63 14.42
CA ALA A 611 15.39 -17.46 13.34
C ALA A 611 14.77 -17.60 11.94
N ILE A 612 13.54 -18.12 11.82
CA ILE A 612 12.81 -18.25 10.55
C ILE A 612 12.61 -16.88 9.89
N ALA A 613 12.38 -15.82 10.69
CA ALA A 613 12.25 -14.45 10.18
C ALA A 613 13.51 -13.98 9.39
N THR A 614 14.66 -14.65 9.56
CA THR A 614 15.91 -14.36 8.86
C THR A 614 16.30 -15.42 7.84
N ASP A 615 15.45 -16.43 7.64
CA ASP A 615 15.74 -17.50 6.70
C ASP A 615 15.76 -17.03 5.25
N ARG A 616 16.55 -17.71 4.43
CA ARG A 616 16.63 -17.46 3.00
C ARG A 616 15.39 -17.99 2.30
N VAL A 617 14.87 -17.22 1.34
CA VAL A 617 13.74 -17.60 0.50
C VAL A 617 14.26 -17.94 -0.89
N ASP A 618 13.77 -19.04 -1.45
CA ASP A 618 14.14 -19.47 -2.79
C ASP A 618 13.51 -18.53 -3.86
N ARG A 619 14.21 -18.35 -4.99
CA ARG A 619 13.79 -17.41 -6.05
C ARG A 619 12.38 -17.69 -6.59
N ASP A 620 12.04 -18.96 -6.78
CA ASP A 620 10.71 -19.39 -7.25
C ASP A 620 9.54 -18.95 -6.34
N GLN A 621 9.84 -18.66 -5.07
CA GLN A 621 8.86 -18.12 -4.15
C GLN A 621 8.75 -16.58 -4.24
N LEU A 622 9.73 -15.91 -4.86
CA LEU A 622 9.77 -14.46 -5.02
C LEU A 622 9.26 -13.98 -6.39
N ASP A 623 9.24 -14.84 -7.40
CA ASP A 623 8.97 -14.46 -8.79
C ASP A 623 7.48 -14.22 -9.09
N ARG A 624 6.56 -14.74 -8.27
CA ARG A 624 5.12 -14.63 -8.49
C ARG A 624 4.37 -14.19 -7.23
N PRO A 625 3.27 -13.41 -7.36
CA PRO A 625 2.41 -13.06 -6.23
C PRO A 625 1.83 -14.33 -5.58
N ARG A 626 1.80 -14.35 -4.26
CA ARG A 626 1.21 -15.43 -3.48
C ARG A 626 0.19 -14.86 -2.52
N ARG A 627 -0.91 -15.60 -2.35
CA ARG A 627 -2.02 -15.25 -1.48
C ARG A 627 -2.13 -16.24 -0.33
N TRP A 628 -2.82 -15.84 0.71
CA TRP A 628 -3.21 -16.72 1.79
C TRP A 628 -4.11 -17.85 1.26
N ASP A 629 -3.67 -19.10 1.41
CA ASP A 629 -4.43 -20.28 1.03
C ASP A 629 -4.69 -21.19 2.24
N GLN A 630 -5.88 -21.06 2.81
CA GLN A 630 -6.30 -21.86 3.96
C GLN A 630 -6.46 -23.35 3.61
N ARG A 631 -6.73 -23.69 2.33
CA ARG A 631 -6.85 -25.08 1.90
C ARG A 631 -5.47 -25.74 1.93
N LEU A 632 -4.46 -25.08 1.40
CA LEU A 632 -3.08 -25.54 1.43
C LEU A 632 -2.59 -25.76 2.87
N ILE A 633 -2.80 -24.79 3.77
CA ILE A 633 -2.41 -24.91 5.19
C ILE A 633 -3.07 -26.12 5.83
N ARG A 634 -4.37 -26.33 5.63
CA ARG A 634 -5.11 -27.46 6.19
C ARG A 634 -4.61 -28.80 5.66
N HIS A 635 -4.38 -28.95 4.36
CA HIS A 635 -3.85 -30.19 3.78
C HIS A 635 -2.43 -30.45 4.29
N PHE A 636 -1.63 -29.41 4.40
CA PHE A 636 -0.28 -29.49 4.92
C PHE A 636 -0.28 -30.01 6.36
N MET A 637 -1.09 -29.42 7.24
CA MET A 637 -1.26 -29.84 8.63
C MET A 637 -1.67 -31.31 8.76
N ILE A 638 -2.64 -31.76 7.97
CA ILE A 638 -3.14 -33.15 8.01
C ILE A 638 -2.07 -34.12 7.52
N VAL A 639 -1.45 -33.86 6.36
CA VAL A 639 -0.46 -34.77 5.77
C VAL A 639 0.76 -34.91 6.66
N PHE A 640 1.35 -33.79 7.09
CA PHE A 640 2.57 -33.84 7.90
C PHE A 640 2.29 -34.27 9.34
N GLY A 641 1.13 -33.94 9.90
CA GLY A 641 0.68 -34.45 11.19
C GLY A 641 0.54 -35.96 11.19
N LEU A 642 -0.06 -36.55 10.14
CA LEU A 642 -0.17 -38.01 9.99
C LEU A 642 1.21 -38.66 9.81
N VAL A 643 2.10 -38.09 8.99
CA VAL A 643 3.46 -38.59 8.83
C VAL A 643 4.19 -38.60 10.18
N SER A 644 4.12 -37.49 10.94
CA SER A 644 4.72 -37.41 12.29
C SER A 644 4.15 -38.49 13.20
N SER A 645 2.82 -38.63 13.28
CA SER A 645 2.17 -39.63 14.16
C SER A 645 2.56 -41.09 13.80
N VAL A 646 2.78 -41.40 12.52
CA VAL A 646 3.28 -42.75 12.13
C VAL A 646 4.67 -43.01 12.69
N PHE A 647 5.55 -42.03 12.64
CA PHE A 647 6.91 -42.17 13.17
C PHE A 647 6.96 -42.17 14.71
N ASP A 648 6.08 -41.40 15.36
CA ASP A 648 5.90 -41.51 16.82
C ASP A 648 5.45 -42.90 17.23
N LEU A 649 4.46 -43.48 16.54
CA LEU A 649 4.00 -44.85 16.81
C LEU A 649 5.10 -45.88 16.53
N LEU A 650 5.92 -45.69 15.49
CA LEU A 650 7.10 -46.54 15.22
C LEU A 650 8.09 -46.44 16.40
N THR A 651 8.38 -45.23 16.87
CA THR A 651 9.26 -44.99 18.03
C THR A 651 8.69 -45.68 19.28
N PHE A 652 7.41 -45.60 19.55
CA PHE A 652 6.75 -46.28 20.67
C PHE A 652 6.89 -47.80 20.54
N GLY A 653 6.67 -48.34 19.34
CA GLY A 653 6.85 -49.78 19.08
C GLY A 653 8.29 -50.26 19.33
N VAL A 654 9.28 -49.49 18.85
CA VAL A 654 10.69 -49.79 19.04
C VAL A 654 11.08 -49.72 20.53
N LEU A 655 10.63 -48.68 21.26
CA LEU A 655 10.93 -48.50 22.67
C LEU A 655 10.28 -49.60 23.54
N ILE A 656 9.07 -50.01 23.25
CA ILE A 656 8.32 -50.99 24.07
C ILE A 656 8.75 -52.42 23.72
N PHE A 657 8.71 -52.80 22.43
CA PHE A 657 8.85 -54.22 22.03
C PHE A 657 10.29 -54.64 21.72
N TRP A 658 11.16 -53.71 21.32
CA TRP A 658 12.56 -54.04 20.97
C TRP A 658 13.52 -53.66 22.09
N LEU A 659 13.42 -52.45 22.62
CA LEU A 659 14.34 -51.95 23.66
C LEU A 659 13.86 -52.22 25.09
N HIS A 660 12.62 -52.66 25.25
CA HIS A 660 11.98 -52.91 26.58
C HIS A 660 12.21 -51.76 27.56
N ALA A 661 12.04 -50.54 27.07
CA ALA A 661 12.34 -49.32 27.81
C ALA A 661 11.45 -49.16 29.05
N GLN A 662 12.06 -48.86 30.20
CA GLN A 662 11.32 -48.46 31.39
C GLN A 662 10.70 -47.06 31.19
N GLN A 663 9.65 -46.75 31.95
CA GLN A 663 8.92 -45.49 31.82
C GLN A 663 9.82 -44.24 31.72
N PRO A 664 10.82 -43.99 32.61
CA PRO A 664 11.68 -42.80 32.51
C PRO A 664 12.56 -42.81 31.24
N GLN A 665 13.02 -44.01 30.79
CA GLN A 665 13.79 -44.16 29.56
C GLN A 665 12.90 -43.89 28.34
N PHE A 666 11.65 -44.39 28.32
CA PHE A 666 10.68 -44.15 27.27
C PHE A 666 10.41 -42.66 27.14
N GLN A 667 10.07 -41.97 28.24
CA GLN A 667 9.80 -40.56 28.28
C GLN A 667 11.00 -39.72 27.81
N THR A 668 12.21 -40.07 28.22
CA THR A 668 13.43 -39.38 27.79
C THR A 668 13.73 -39.62 26.31
N ALA A 669 13.59 -40.87 25.84
CA ALA A 669 13.83 -41.22 24.46
C ALA A 669 12.86 -40.52 23.50
N TRP A 670 11.57 -40.52 23.84
CA TRP A 670 10.59 -39.84 23.03
C TRP A 670 10.70 -38.31 23.11
N PHE A 671 11.06 -37.74 24.26
CA PHE A 671 11.39 -36.31 24.38
C PHE A 671 12.48 -35.89 23.40
N ILE A 672 13.58 -36.68 23.30
CA ILE A 672 14.68 -36.41 22.39
C ILE A 672 14.19 -36.57 20.93
N GLU A 673 13.51 -37.65 20.61
CA GLU A 673 13.06 -37.96 19.25
C GLU A 673 12.05 -36.90 18.75
N SER A 674 11.02 -36.58 19.55
CA SER A 674 10.03 -35.57 19.22
C SER A 674 10.67 -34.21 18.98
N LEU A 675 11.62 -33.78 19.83
CA LEU A 675 12.33 -32.54 19.62
C LEU A 675 13.23 -32.57 18.36
N MET A 676 13.91 -33.70 18.09
CA MET A 676 14.75 -33.85 16.88
C MET A 676 13.91 -33.80 15.60
N THR A 677 12.79 -34.52 15.56
CA THR A 677 11.90 -34.52 14.40
C THR A 677 11.31 -33.13 14.15
N GLU A 678 10.91 -32.42 15.23
CA GLU A 678 10.40 -31.06 15.17
C GLU A 678 11.46 -30.05 14.70
N LEU A 679 12.69 -30.14 15.16
CA LEU A 679 13.80 -29.26 14.76
C LEU A 679 14.23 -29.48 13.30
N PHE A 680 14.37 -30.72 12.87
CA PHE A 680 14.92 -31.03 11.55
C PHE A 680 13.87 -31.00 10.45
N ILE A 681 12.58 -31.20 10.74
CA ILE A 681 11.51 -31.01 9.74
C ILE A 681 11.49 -29.58 9.19
N VAL A 682 11.93 -28.60 9.97
CA VAL A 682 12.10 -27.21 9.55
C VAL A 682 12.92 -27.14 8.26
N MET A 683 13.98 -27.93 8.14
CA MET A 683 14.87 -27.96 6.97
C MET A 683 14.17 -28.47 5.71
N VAL A 684 13.20 -29.38 5.86
CA VAL A 684 12.40 -29.93 4.77
C VAL A 684 11.28 -28.96 4.36
N ILE A 685 10.53 -28.46 5.33
CA ILE A 685 9.30 -27.69 5.10
C ILE A 685 9.59 -26.26 4.64
N ARG A 686 10.75 -25.66 5.00
CA ARG A 686 11.10 -24.29 4.68
C ARG A 686 11.22 -24.01 3.17
N THR A 687 11.34 -25.04 2.34
CA THR A 687 11.54 -24.94 0.89
C THR A 687 10.58 -25.84 0.13
N ARG A 688 10.17 -25.43 -1.07
CA ARG A 688 9.41 -26.28 -2.00
C ARG A 688 10.32 -27.21 -2.80
N ARG A 689 11.59 -26.82 -2.97
CA ARG A 689 12.61 -27.63 -3.63
C ARG A 689 13.02 -28.82 -2.76
N PRO A 690 13.67 -29.85 -3.31
CA PRO A 690 14.34 -30.83 -2.49
C PRO A 690 15.26 -30.13 -1.48
N PHE A 691 15.15 -30.47 -0.19
CA PHE A 691 15.78 -29.71 0.90
C PHE A 691 17.30 -29.56 0.75
N ILE A 692 17.95 -30.53 0.08
CA ILE A 692 19.40 -30.51 -0.22
C ILE A 692 19.80 -29.44 -1.23
N HIS A 693 18.86 -28.94 -2.06
CA HIS A 693 19.11 -27.90 -3.06
C HIS A 693 18.80 -26.48 -2.56
N SER A 694 18.29 -26.34 -1.34
CA SER A 694 17.99 -25.02 -0.75
C SER A 694 18.83 -24.80 0.51
N ARG A 695 19.62 -23.71 0.53
CA ARG A 695 20.51 -23.40 1.65
C ARG A 695 19.74 -22.64 2.73
N PRO A 696 19.68 -23.17 3.98
CA PRO A 696 19.06 -22.47 5.10
C PRO A 696 19.83 -21.20 5.49
N GLY A 697 19.16 -20.30 6.20
CA GLY A 697 19.79 -19.16 6.84
C GLY A 697 20.80 -19.62 7.90
N GLY A 698 21.98 -18.95 7.98
CA GLY A 698 23.03 -19.35 8.91
C GLY A 698 22.59 -19.34 10.38
N ILE A 699 21.76 -18.35 10.78
CA ILE A 699 21.24 -18.27 12.15
C ILE A 699 20.26 -19.41 12.43
N LEU A 700 19.37 -19.73 11.49
CA LEU A 700 18.43 -20.85 11.63
C LEU A 700 19.17 -22.17 11.80
N MET A 701 20.18 -22.45 10.96
CA MET A 701 20.98 -23.67 11.07
C MET A 701 21.73 -23.73 12.41
N ALA A 702 22.39 -22.64 12.81
CA ALA A 702 23.16 -22.61 14.04
C ALA A 702 22.27 -22.82 15.28
N THR A 703 21.10 -22.16 15.35
CA THR A 703 20.16 -22.32 16.47
C THR A 703 19.54 -23.71 16.49
N THR A 704 19.18 -24.28 15.34
CA THR A 704 18.68 -25.67 15.24
C THR A 704 19.71 -26.68 15.75
N LEU A 705 20.97 -26.59 15.31
CA LEU A 705 22.03 -27.49 15.75
C LEU A 705 22.38 -27.32 17.23
N LEU A 706 22.36 -26.07 17.74
CA LEU A 706 22.60 -25.80 19.15
C LEU A 706 21.53 -26.46 20.03
N VAL A 707 20.24 -26.29 19.69
CA VAL A 707 19.12 -26.85 20.44
C VAL A 707 19.11 -28.37 20.32
N ALA A 708 19.40 -28.93 19.13
CA ALA A 708 19.53 -30.36 18.94
C ALA A 708 20.65 -30.96 19.82
N GLY A 709 21.81 -30.30 19.87
CA GLY A 709 22.89 -30.68 20.78
C GLY A 709 22.50 -30.61 22.25
N LEU A 710 21.79 -29.53 22.63
CA LEU A 710 21.29 -29.37 24.00
C LEU A 710 20.31 -30.49 24.37
N ALA A 711 19.40 -30.88 23.47
CA ALA A 711 18.42 -31.94 23.72
C ALA A 711 19.08 -33.29 24.03
N VAL A 712 20.17 -33.62 23.31
CA VAL A 712 20.93 -34.87 23.54
C VAL A 712 21.75 -34.81 24.82
N VAL A 713 22.32 -33.65 25.16
CA VAL A 713 23.20 -33.48 26.36
C VAL A 713 22.40 -33.33 27.65
N LEU A 714 21.21 -32.72 27.59
CA LEU A 714 20.39 -32.37 28.78
C LEU A 714 20.15 -33.55 29.71
N PRO A 715 19.83 -34.81 29.28
CA PRO A 715 19.65 -35.95 30.16
C PRO A 715 20.88 -36.34 30.98
N TYR A 716 22.08 -35.90 30.58
CA TYR A 716 23.35 -36.18 31.25
C TYR A 716 23.80 -35.04 32.16
N THR A 717 23.00 -34.00 32.34
CA THR A 717 23.28 -32.84 33.16
C THR A 717 22.54 -32.93 34.50
N PRO A 718 22.96 -32.18 35.54
CA PRO A 718 22.20 -32.07 36.83
C PRO A 718 20.78 -31.56 36.64
N LEU A 719 20.48 -30.84 35.59
CA LEU A 719 19.13 -30.30 35.27
C LEU A 719 18.15 -31.41 34.85
N ALA A 720 18.64 -32.58 34.44
CA ALA A 720 17.81 -33.72 34.03
C ALA A 720 16.78 -34.10 35.10
N SER A 721 17.17 -34.13 36.36
CA SER A 721 16.31 -34.50 37.48
C SER A 721 15.09 -33.56 37.62
N LEU A 722 15.27 -32.28 37.36
CA LEU A 722 14.19 -31.27 37.39
C LEU A 722 13.07 -31.61 36.38
N PHE A 723 13.45 -32.11 35.21
CA PHE A 723 12.52 -32.45 34.16
C PHE A 723 12.13 -33.93 34.13
N GLY A 724 12.73 -34.76 35.00
CA GLY A 724 12.48 -36.21 35.05
C GLY A 724 13.08 -36.94 33.86
N LEU A 725 14.20 -36.44 33.31
CA LEU A 725 14.99 -37.07 32.23
C LEU A 725 16.04 -37.99 32.85
N VAL A 726 16.36 -39.04 32.16
CA VAL A 726 17.41 -40.03 32.54
C VAL A 726 18.41 -40.23 31.45
N PRO A 727 19.69 -40.50 31.75
CA PRO A 727 20.69 -40.84 30.76
C PRO A 727 20.29 -42.07 29.94
N LEU A 728 20.46 -42.03 28.60
CA LEU A 728 20.15 -43.09 27.69
C LEU A 728 21.45 -43.80 27.21
N PRO A 729 21.43 -45.11 27.00
CA PRO A 729 22.52 -45.82 26.34
C PRO A 729 22.71 -45.32 24.90
N LEU A 730 23.95 -45.40 24.36
CA LEU A 730 24.28 -44.97 23.00
C LEU A 730 23.40 -45.66 21.93
N SER A 731 23.03 -46.93 22.16
CA SER A 731 22.14 -47.69 21.28
C SER A 731 20.79 -47.02 21.06
N TYR A 732 20.20 -46.41 22.11
CA TYR A 732 18.96 -45.65 22.00
C TYR A 732 19.15 -44.43 21.08
N LEU A 733 20.22 -43.65 21.30
CA LEU A 733 20.52 -42.47 20.51
C LEU A 733 20.73 -42.77 19.02
N LEU A 734 21.41 -43.86 18.70
CA LEU A 734 21.63 -44.31 17.31
C LEU A 734 20.33 -44.75 16.65
N ILE A 735 19.45 -45.45 17.37
CA ILE A 735 18.14 -45.84 16.85
C ILE A 735 17.26 -44.63 16.62
N LEU A 736 17.20 -43.68 17.58
CA LEU A 736 16.44 -42.45 17.43
C LEU A 736 16.97 -41.61 16.25
N LEU A 737 18.28 -41.54 16.07
CA LEU A 737 18.87 -40.89 14.89
C LEU A 737 18.41 -41.53 13.60
N ALA A 738 18.41 -42.88 13.54
CA ALA A 738 17.95 -43.60 12.33
C ALA A 738 16.46 -43.34 12.04
N ILE A 739 15.61 -43.33 13.07
CA ILE A 739 14.18 -43.01 12.94
C ILE A 739 13.99 -41.54 12.45
N THR A 740 14.72 -40.60 13.01
CA THR A 740 14.69 -39.18 12.60
C THR A 740 15.08 -39.00 11.13
N LEU A 741 16.14 -39.71 10.67
CA LEU A 741 16.56 -39.66 9.26
C LEU A 741 15.49 -40.26 8.32
N LEU A 742 14.88 -41.36 8.70
CA LEU A 742 13.78 -41.96 7.93
C LEU A 742 12.56 -41.02 7.88
N TYR A 743 12.24 -40.38 8.99
CA TYR A 743 11.17 -39.36 9.06
C TYR A 743 11.42 -38.21 8.09
N LEU A 744 12.64 -37.67 8.03
CA LEU A 744 13.01 -36.60 7.11
C LEU A 744 12.84 -37.01 5.65
N LEU A 745 13.24 -38.23 5.28
CA LEU A 745 13.08 -38.76 3.93
C LEU A 745 11.60 -38.94 3.57
N ALA A 746 10.80 -39.50 4.49
CA ALA A 746 9.36 -39.66 4.31
C ALA A 746 8.64 -38.32 4.17
N SER A 747 9.04 -37.35 4.99
CA SER A 747 8.50 -35.99 4.95
C SER A 747 8.87 -35.28 3.64
N GLU A 748 10.09 -35.45 3.13
CA GLU A 748 10.49 -34.90 1.83
C GLU A 748 9.63 -35.51 0.71
N TRP A 749 9.42 -36.81 0.72
CA TRP A 749 8.58 -37.49 -0.26
C TRP A 749 7.10 -37.00 -0.18
N ALA A 750 6.55 -36.93 1.03
CA ALA A 750 5.20 -36.42 1.27
C ALA A 750 5.03 -34.98 0.79
N LYS A 751 6.05 -34.12 1.01
CA LYS A 751 6.09 -32.73 0.52
C LYS A 751 5.99 -32.69 -1.00
N GLN A 752 6.81 -33.45 -1.71
CA GLN A 752 6.80 -33.46 -3.17
C GLN A 752 5.47 -33.92 -3.73
N LEU A 753 4.86 -34.97 -3.15
CA LEU A 753 3.52 -35.45 -3.55
C LEU A 753 2.44 -34.40 -3.31
N LEU A 754 2.49 -33.70 -2.17
CA LEU A 754 1.50 -32.69 -1.81
C LEU A 754 1.52 -31.52 -2.80
N PHE A 755 2.70 -30.97 -3.08
CA PHE A 755 2.83 -29.84 -4.00
C PHE A 755 2.51 -30.24 -5.45
N ALA A 756 2.88 -31.45 -5.89
CA ALA A 756 2.52 -31.92 -7.22
C ALA A 756 1.01 -32.06 -7.43
N ARG A 757 0.24 -32.33 -6.35
CA ARG A 757 -1.24 -32.45 -6.43
C ARG A 757 -1.98 -31.14 -6.28
N LEU A 758 -1.50 -30.22 -5.46
CA LEU A 758 -2.21 -28.99 -5.11
C LEU A 758 -1.82 -27.79 -6.00
N GLU A 759 -0.62 -27.79 -6.52
CA GLU A 759 -0.14 -26.82 -7.47
C GLU A 759 0.46 -27.55 -8.68
N PRO A 760 -0.37 -28.11 -9.59
CA PRO A 760 0.16 -28.60 -10.84
C PRO A 760 0.90 -27.43 -11.50
N GLU A 761 2.16 -27.65 -11.89
CA GLU A 761 2.96 -26.66 -12.63
C GLU A 761 2.08 -26.12 -13.76
N THR A 762 1.61 -24.88 -13.64
CA THR A 762 1.11 -24.14 -14.78
C THR A 762 2.29 -24.08 -15.73
N ALA A 763 2.20 -24.78 -16.85
CA ALA A 763 3.22 -24.84 -17.89
C ALA A 763 3.74 -23.41 -18.12
N PRO A 764 5.08 -23.23 -18.28
CA PRO A 764 5.62 -21.94 -18.62
C PRO A 764 4.89 -21.47 -19.88
N GLN A 765 4.22 -20.30 -19.80
CA GLN A 765 3.74 -19.69 -21.04
C GLN A 765 4.95 -19.65 -21.99
N PRO A 766 4.80 -20.17 -23.22
CA PRO A 766 5.88 -20.12 -24.18
C PRO A 766 6.31 -18.65 -24.30
N ALA A 767 7.60 -18.43 -24.10
CA ALA A 767 8.22 -17.15 -24.39
C ALA A 767 7.72 -16.75 -25.79
N ALA A 768 7.12 -15.55 -25.89
CA ALA A 768 6.68 -15.03 -27.15
C ALA A 768 7.82 -15.21 -28.14
N ALA A 769 7.58 -16.01 -29.18
CA ALA A 769 8.55 -16.29 -30.19
C ALA A 769 9.03 -14.94 -30.74
N GLU A 770 10.32 -14.66 -30.57
CA GLU A 770 11.00 -13.65 -31.37
C GLU A 770 10.75 -14.00 -32.84
N SER A 771 9.95 -13.22 -33.52
CA SER A 771 9.83 -13.28 -34.96
C SER A 771 11.16 -12.84 -35.55
N PRO A 772 11.85 -13.67 -36.37
CA PRO A 772 13.02 -13.25 -37.08
C PRO A 772 12.56 -12.42 -38.30
N GLY A 773 13.10 -11.19 -38.46
CA GLY A 773 12.93 -10.38 -39.66
C GLY A 773 13.12 -8.92 -39.39
#